data_58f040672604530cf4e5dc2fd1449f09
#
_entry.id   58f040672604530cf4e5dc2fd1449f09
#
_cell.length_a   1.000
_cell.length_b   1.000
_cell.length_c   1.000
_cell.angle_alpha   90.00
_cell.angle_beta   90.00
_cell.angle_gamma   90.00
#
_symmetry.space_group_name_H-M   'P 1'
#
loop_
_entity.id
_entity.type
_entity.pdbx_description
1 polymer ?
#
loop_
_entity_poly.entity_id
_entity_poly.type
_entity_poly.pdbx_seq_one_letter_code
_entity_poly.pdbx_strand_id
1 'polypeptide(L)'
;MADHYLEENRFLYITTSLGADELLLESFTGEEAISHLFSFQLELWSENARIKFEDILGQEISFGVIGPPGGETRHIHGIVTSFAQLPGTTRLSRYRATVSPKIWVLTRKQNLRIFQDKAVPDILKQVLQGFDVAWELHKSYPQREYCVQYRETDFNFISRLMEEEGIFYFFRHTASGHKLVVGDDPVSHQDIAGDATLIYDEVAGGVREELRITGWMKTQELGSGKNTLQDYNYGKPMLDMMVSQPIMDSVQVGKVSHKLKVGGNDQFEVYDYPGGYGIPFQAVGDKSTGTDLAKTGMEEMELSQFLIRGQSNVHCLIPGYRFTVTRHPNADGTYVAGSVTHSAVEGDFHSGDKTVESHYENTFTCFPTALHYRPAQTSAKAHVWGCQTAVVVGPPGEEIYTDDKGRVKVQFHWDREGKNDASSSCWIRVASFWAGENWGAIHIPRIGQEVIVDFLEGNPDSPLIVGSVYNAVKMPPYTLPANKTQSGIKSRSSQGGSADNYNEIRFEDKKGSEEILIHAEKDLTTEVEHDETRTVQHDRTTNIQNDETVTIQGKRKHYVVGEEQVQTDGDLHLTASQNQNEKVGMSYSRQVGMTINDKAGMNYGMDAGMAIHLKAGMTTVIEAGMGLTIKSAGGSIDINPVGVFIQGNMVFINTGAANVAGCGSSPTSPTSPGQAVLALAHTAGAAAAMASSMGQQVAQQVNASAAMAGNLVESVGRQALGAVSSAAQQALNAASQMGQMAQGAGSQILNQINGAVGQGQHMLNDAVNQGQQMLNAGINAVRTGVQQAVQQASGEIAQLENQAAQMAQQAQQQLQGVANQAQQAAQQAEQQLQGVANQAQQMAQQATQAGQQALNQAAQQLSQAANQAQQAAQQAAAQAQQAAQQAVGQAQQAAQQAAAQLQQAAQQAQQAAQQAAQQAQQMAQQTQQQLQQATQGAQQQVQQAAQQAQQQVQQATQQATQAAQQAGQMGQQAAQQVQQQVGQAAQQATQTVSNTAAAAYGQVGNSANQAAQGLQNSMKGLGL
;
A
#
# COMPACT_ATOMS: atom_id res chain seq x y z
N MET A 1 47.40 -60.13 6.78
CA MET A 1 46.13 -59.51 7.20
C MET A 1 46.22 -58.06 6.73
N ALA A 2 45.25 -57.59 6.02
CA ALA A 2 45.25 -56.18 5.69
C ALA A 2 45.05 -55.42 6.99
N ASP A 3 45.98 -54.57 7.38
CA ASP A 3 45.79 -53.70 8.52
C ASP A 3 44.64 -52.72 8.19
N HIS A 4 43.45 -52.95 8.73
CA HIS A 4 42.33 -52.05 8.70
C HIS A 4 42.61 -50.89 9.65
N TYR A 5 42.33 -49.69 9.25
CA TYR A 5 42.38 -48.50 10.11
C TYR A 5 41.16 -48.54 10.99
N LEU A 6 41.37 -48.57 12.32
CA LEU A 6 40.34 -48.68 13.34
C LEU A 6 40.24 -47.40 14.15
N GLU A 7 39.03 -47.07 14.63
CA GLU A 7 38.75 -45.92 15.51
C GLU A 7 39.21 -46.16 16.94
N GLU A 8 39.47 -47.41 17.32
CA GLU A 8 39.85 -47.81 18.66
C GLU A 8 41.20 -47.13 19.12
N ASN A 9 41.18 -46.50 20.28
CA ASN A 9 42.29 -45.77 20.91
C ASN A 9 42.70 -44.42 20.21
N ARG A 10 41.84 -43.81 19.45
CA ARG A 10 42.09 -42.52 18.84
C ARG A 10 41.75 -41.36 19.80
N PHE A 11 42.39 -40.21 19.59
CA PHE A 11 42.09 -38.95 20.29
C PHE A 11 40.76 -38.31 19.84
N LEU A 12 40.49 -38.41 18.54
CA LEU A 12 39.24 -37.97 17.94
C LEU A 12 38.36 -39.15 17.57
N TYR A 13 37.06 -39.07 17.80
CA TYR A 13 36.09 -40.09 17.39
C TYR A 13 35.02 -39.51 16.46
N ILE A 14 34.38 -40.36 15.64
CA ILE A 14 33.23 -40.07 14.82
C ILE A 14 32.30 -41.27 14.76
N THR A 15 31.01 -41.01 14.87
CA THR A 15 29.94 -42.02 14.68
C THR A 15 28.99 -41.54 13.61
N THR A 16 28.79 -42.32 12.56
CA THR A 16 27.95 -41.99 11.41
C THR A 16 26.95 -43.11 11.12
N SER A 17 25.99 -42.83 10.23
CA SER A 17 25.00 -43.77 9.71
C SER A 17 25.63 -44.89 8.84
N LEU A 18 26.85 -44.70 8.36
CA LEU A 18 27.56 -45.67 7.48
C LEU A 18 28.12 -46.88 8.24
N GLY A 19 28.27 -46.78 9.55
CA GLY A 19 28.86 -47.83 10.39
C GLY A 19 30.18 -47.45 11.03
N ALA A 20 30.71 -48.28 11.89
CA ALA A 20 32.00 -48.10 12.54
C ALA A 20 33.11 -48.18 11.48
N ASP A 21 34.17 -47.45 11.66
CA ASP A 21 35.41 -47.44 10.86
C ASP A 21 35.24 -47.08 9.35
N GLU A 22 34.02 -46.83 8.85
CA GLU A 22 33.80 -46.43 7.46
C GLU A 22 34.33 -45.00 7.19
N LEU A 23 34.23 -44.13 8.16
CA LEU A 23 34.80 -42.78 8.14
C LEU A 23 35.63 -42.55 9.40
N LEU A 24 36.86 -42.12 9.21
CA LEU A 24 37.81 -41.84 10.30
C LEU A 24 38.09 -40.34 10.36
N LEU A 25 37.97 -39.76 11.53
CA LEU A 25 38.16 -38.31 11.73
C LEU A 25 39.65 -37.99 11.79
N GLU A 26 40.18 -37.20 10.83
CA GLU A 26 41.55 -36.68 10.81
C GLU A 26 41.69 -35.42 11.62
N SER A 27 40.77 -34.49 11.37
CA SER A 27 40.74 -33.19 12.05
C SER A 27 39.36 -32.54 11.97
N PHE A 28 39.13 -31.64 12.85
CA PHE A 28 38.00 -30.72 12.68
C PHE A 28 38.33 -29.31 13.12
N THR A 29 37.68 -28.35 12.45
CA THR A 29 37.61 -26.97 12.86
C THR A 29 36.13 -26.57 12.96
N GLY A 30 35.79 -25.67 13.86
CA GLY A 30 34.42 -25.26 13.96
C GLY A 30 34.20 -24.11 14.94
N GLU A 31 33.05 -23.53 14.87
CA GLU A 31 32.62 -22.41 15.70
C GLU A 31 31.25 -22.70 16.33
N GLU A 32 31.18 -22.44 17.63
CA GLU A 32 29.94 -22.42 18.39
C GLU A 32 29.83 -21.06 19.09
N ALA A 33 28.62 -20.49 19.20
CA ALA A 33 28.38 -19.28 19.98
C ALA A 33 26.94 -19.26 20.53
N ILE A 34 26.72 -18.50 21.59
CA ILE A 34 25.38 -18.23 22.09
C ILE A 34 24.63 -17.46 20.99
N SER A 35 23.38 -17.83 20.72
CA SER A 35 22.50 -17.25 19.71
C SER A 35 23.00 -17.37 18.26
N HIS A 36 23.87 -18.36 18.00
CA HIS A 36 24.33 -18.71 16.66
C HIS A 36 24.21 -20.22 16.40
N LEU A 37 24.03 -20.56 15.12
CA LEU A 37 24.11 -21.96 14.68
C LEU A 37 25.58 -22.37 14.65
N PHE A 38 25.92 -23.46 15.31
CA PHE A 38 27.27 -23.99 15.19
C PHE A 38 27.54 -24.52 13.77
N SER A 39 28.79 -24.50 13.39
CA SER A 39 29.25 -25.07 12.12
C SER A 39 30.63 -25.69 12.31
N PHE A 40 30.73 -26.95 12.02
CA PHE A 40 31.98 -27.71 12.08
C PHE A 40 32.34 -28.27 10.72
N GLN A 41 33.60 -28.12 10.32
CA GLN A 41 34.17 -28.75 9.14
C GLN A 41 35.04 -29.90 9.59
N LEU A 42 34.75 -31.11 9.13
CA LEU A 42 35.44 -32.34 9.45
C LEU A 42 36.26 -32.79 8.22
N GLU A 43 37.52 -33.08 8.42
CA GLU A 43 38.37 -33.81 7.44
C GLU A 43 38.35 -35.28 7.80
N LEU A 44 38.04 -36.12 6.83
CA LEU A 44 37.72 -37.51 7.04
C LEU A 44 38.52 -38.39 6.05
N TRP A 45 38.92 -39.55 6.51
CA TRP A 45 39.49 -40.60 5.69
C TRP A 45 38.62 -41.85 5.64
N SER A 46 38.67 -42.57 4.51
CA SER A 46 37.97 -43.82 4.32
C SER A 46 38.73 -44.74 3.38
N GLU A 47 38.70 -46.04 3.64
CA GLU A 47 39.10 -47.05 2.68
C GLU A 47 38.12 -47.19 1.50
N ASN A 48 36.88 -46.73 1.70
CA ASN A 48 35.80 -46.78 0.73
C ASN A 48 35.78 -45.51 -0.16
N ALA A 49 36.22 -45.65 -1.39
CA ALA A 49 36.20 -44.59 -2.39
C ALA A 49 34.81 -44.33 -3.02
N ARG A 50 33.79 -45.12 -2.64
CA ARG A 50 32.47 -45.15 -3.27
C ARG A 50 31.33 -44.79 -2.31
N ILE A 51 31.59 -44.01 -1.27
CA ILE A 51 30.57 -43.55 -0.34
C ILE A 51 29.56 -42.71 -1.14
N LYS A 52 28.32 -43.08 -1.10
CA LYS A 52 27.22 -42.32 -1.72
C LYS A 52 26.87 -41.16 -0.84
N PHE A 53 26.71 -40.00 -1.45
CA PHE A 53 26.45 -38.77 -0.70
C PHE A 53 25.04 -38.77 -0.07
N GLU A 54 24.08 -39.44 -0.74
CA GLU A 54 22.72 -39.60 -0.19
C GLU A 54 22.66 -40.43 1.11
N ASP A 55 23.64 -41.26 1.39
CA ASP A 55 23.68 -42.11 2.59
C ASP A 55 24.16 -41.37 3.83
N ILE A 56 24.75 -40.15 3.64
CA ILE A 56 25.28 -39.33 4.74
C ILE A 56 24.71 -37.89 4.79
N LEU A 57 24.33 -37.32 3.66
CA LEU A 57 23.74 -35.98 3.65
C LEU A 57 22.39 -35.95 4.41
N GLY A 58 22.26 -35.03 5.34
CA GLY A 58 21.09 -34.89 6.22
C GLY A 58 21.02 -35.90 7.36
N GLN A 59 21.98 -36.86 7.41
CA GLN A 59 22.04 -37.83 8.51
C GLN A 59 22.66 -37.20 9.75
N GLU A 60 22.29 -37.76 10.90
CA GLU A 60 22.84 -37.38 12.20
C GLU A 60 24.22 -38.03 12.38
N ILE A 61 25.19 -37.27 12.87
CA ILE A 61 26.49 -37.74 13.26
C ILE A 61 26.90 -37.21 14.63
N SER A 62 27.74 -37.95 15.31
CA SER A 62 28.37 -37.53 16.54
C SER A 62 29.88 -37.63 16.39
N PHE A 63 30.61 -36.64 16.86
CA PHE A 63 32.08 -36.63 16.84
C PHE A 63 32.59 -35.86 18.05
N GLY A 64 33.90 -35.89 18.26
CA GLY A 64 34.45 -35.09 19.36
C GLY A 64 35.85 -35.49 19.76
N VAL A 65 36.18 -35.04 20.95
CA VAL A 65 37.51 -35.22 21.57
C VAL A 65 37.39 -36.17 22.77
N ILE A 66 38.11 -37.25 22.78
CA ILE A 66 38.21 -38.18 23.92
C ILE A 66 39.10 -37.57 24.99
N GLY A 67 38.57 -37.36 26.17
CA GLY A 67 39.36 -36.84 27.27
C GLY A 67 40.47 -37.80 27.77
N PRO A 68 41.42 -37.31 28.58
CA PRO A 68 42.41 -38.18 29.24
C PRO A 68 41.75 -39.24 30.09
N PRO A 69 42.44 -40.35 30.43
CA PRO A 69 41.84 -41.40 31.28
C PRO A 69 41.21 -40.83 32.56
N GLY A 70 39.90 -41.06 32.70
CA GLY A 70 39.09 -40.50 33.80
C GLY A 70 38.58 -39.07 33.59
N GLY A 71 38.90 -38.42 32.45
CA GLY A 71 38.36 -37.12 32.06
C GLY A 71 37.11 -37.23 31.22
N GLU A 72 36.41 -36.11 31.02
CA GLU A 72 35.17 -36.03 30.25
C GLU A 72 35.47 -36.01 28.73
N THR A 73 34.64 -36.73 27.98
CA THR A 73 34.63 -36.68 26.50
C THR A 73 33.77 -35.55 26.00
N ARG A 74 34.31 -34.72 25.14
CA ARG A 74 33.50 -33.68 24.45
C ARG A 74 32.75 -34.31 23.27
N HIS A 75 31.46 -34.34 23.39
CA HIS A 75 30.58 -34.78 22.30
C HIS A 75 30.06 -33.57 21.54
N ILE A 76 30.05 -33.63 20.20
CA ILE A 76 29.45 -32.71 19.27
C ILE A 76 28.54 -33.52 18.37
N HIS A 77 27.24 -33.21 18.39
CA HIS A 77 26.25 -33.92 17.59
C HIS A 77 25.56 -32.92 16.65
N GLY A 78 25.34 -33.32 15.40
CA GLY A 78 24.67 -32.51 14.40
C GLY A 78 24.21 -33.29 13.19
N ILE A 79 23.77 -32.60 12.14
CA ILE A 79 23.45 -33.17 10.83
C ILE A 79 24.49 -32.76 9.81
N VAL A 80 24.80 -33.65 8.86
CA VAL A 80 25.69 -33.34 7.74
C VAL A 80 24.95 -32.48 6.73
N THR A 81 25.37 -31.23 6.60
CA THR A 81 24.76 -30.24 5.67
C THR A 81 25.50 -30.13 4.33
N SER A 82 26.76 -30.57 4.29
CA SER A 82 27.56 -30.64 3.06
C SER A 82 28.52 -31.82 3.16
N PHE A 83 28.72 -32.54 2.08
CA PHE A 83 29.67 -33.63 2.00
C PHE A 83 30.42 -33.59 0.67
N ALA A 84 31.73 -33.70 0.69
CA ALA A 84 32.59 -33.58 -0.51
C ALA A 84 33.65 -34.67 -0.49
N GLN A 85 33.96 -35.23 -1.64
CA GLN A 85 35.14 -36.08 -1.84
C GLN A 85 36.27 -35.20 -2.34
N LEU A 86 37.44 -35.34 -1.72
CA LEU A 86 38.67 -34.60 -2.01
C LEU A 86 39.70 -35.53 -2.67
N PRO A 87 40.76 -34.99 -3.27
CA PRO A 87 41.89 -35.82 -3.68
C PRO A 87 42.43 -36.61 -2.50
N GLY A 88 42.51 -37.95 -2.64
CA GLY A 88 43.02 -38.88 -1.64
C GLY A 88 44.39 -39.41 -1.98
N THR A 89 44.79 -40.45 -1.27
CA THR A 89 46.01 -41.24 -1.57
C THR A 89 45.65 -42.47 -2.40
N THR A 90 46.59 -43.25 -2.76
CA THR A 90 46.39 -44.54 -3.46
C THR A 90 45.63 -45.59 -2.62
N ARG A 91 45.60 -45.43 -1.30
CA ARG A 91 44.98 -46.38 -0.36
C ARG A 91 43.72 -45.80 0.33
N LEU A 92 43.71 -44.50 0.63
CA LEU A 92 42.65 -43.85 1.35
C LEU A 92 42.03 -42.73 0.53
N SER A 93 40.74 -42.66 0.52
CA SER A 93 39.93 -41.53 -0.01
C SER A 93 39.69 -40.49 1.06
N ARG A 94 39.82 -39.24 0.72
CA ARG A 94 39.59 -38.12 1.63
C ARG A 94 38.22 -37.51 1.40
N TYR A 95 37.53 -37.26 2.48
CA TYR A 95 36.21 -36.62 2.48
C TYR A 95 36.20 -35.40 3.40
N ARG A 96 35.27 -34.51 3.14
CA ARG A 96 34.99 -33.34 3.99
C ARG A 96 33.51 -33.28 4.28
N ALA A 97 33.16 -33.15 5.54
CA ALA A 97 31.78 -32.94 5.95
C ALA A 97 31.62 -31.60 6.68
N THR A 98 30.53 -30.90 6.41
CA THR A 98 30.07 -29.76 7.22
C THR A 98 28.91 -30.21 8.09
N VAL A 99 29.04 -29.98 9.39
CA VAL A 99 28.03 -30.37 10.39
C VAL A 99 27.41 -29.15 11.04
N SER A 100 26.08 -29.13 11.10
CA SER A 100 25.30 -28.03 11.68
C SER A 100 24.20 -28.59 12.59
N PRO A 101 23.58 -27.78 13.43
CA PRO A 101 22.48 -28.23 14.28
C PRO A 101 21.24 -28.61 13.46
N LYS A 102 20.38 -29.49 13.99
CA LYS A 102 19.11 -29.88 13.34
C LYS A 102 18.25 -28.69 12.92
N ILE A 103 18.21 -27.63 13.74
CA ILE A 103 17.43 -26.43 13.44
C ILE A 103 17.97 -25.65 12.23
N TRP A 104 19.17 -25.96 11.70
CA TRP A 104 19.70 -25.37 10.47
C TRP A 104 18.74 -25.55 9.29
N VAL A 105 17.92 -26.61 9.26
CA VAL A 105 16.93 -26.83 8.20
C VAL A 105 15.89 -25.68 8.11
N LEU A 106 15.69 -24.92 9.18
CA LEU A 106 14.84 -23.75 9.22
C LEU A 106 15.39 -22.59 8.38
N THR A 107 16.69 -22.58 8.08
CA THR A 107 17.30 -21.62 7.14
C THR A 107 16.92 -21.92 5.69
N ARG A 108 16.37 -23.11 5.41
CA ARG A 108 15.97 -23.58 4.06
C ARG A 108 14.47 -23.56 3.84
N LYS A 109 13.70 -23.19 4.87
CA LYS A 109 12.24 -23.02 4.81
C LYS A 109 11.91 -21.56 4.90
N GLN A 110 11.19 -21.05 3.91
CA GLN A 110 10.70 -19.68 3.87
C GLN A 110 9.18 -19.69 3.86
N ASN A 111 8.56 -18.83 4.66
CA ASN A 111 7.12 -18.78 4.80
C ASN A 111 6.56 -17.34 4.82
N LEU A 112 5.22 -17.30 4.68
CA LEU A 112 4.38 -16.14 4.99
C LEU A 112 3.27 -16.66 5.89
N ARG A 113 3.28 -16.26 7.16
CA ARG A 113 2.33 -16.72 8.19
C ARG A 113 1.95 -15.57 9.11
N ILE A 114 0.74 -15.64 9.63
CA ILE A 114 0.19 -14.66 10.58
C ILE A 114 0.00 -15.36 11.93
N PHE A 115 0.51 -14.75 12.97
CA PHE A 115 0.27 -15.17 14.36
C PHE A 115 -0.49 -14.05 15.06
N GLN A 116 -1.61 -14.41 15.68
CA GLN A 116 -2.47 -13.46 16.40
C GLN A 116 -2.61 -13.87 17.85
N ASP A 117 -2.65 -12.88 18.75
CA ASP A 117 -2.89 -13.06 20.19
C ASP A 117 -1.95 -14.07 20.84
N LYS A 118 -0.65 -14.01 20.47
CA LYS A 118 0.37 -14.94 20.97
C LYS A 118 1.57 -14.21 21.55
N ALA A 119 2.09 -14.71 22.66
CA ALA A 119 3.39 -14.31 23.17
C ALA A 119 4.51 -14.92 22.31
N VAL A 120 5.67 -14.28 22.27
CA VAL A 120 6.83 -14.76 21.48
C VAL A 120 7.20 -16.21 21.83
N PRO A 121 7.26 -16.67 23.10
CA PRO A 121 7.53 -18.07 23.40
C PRO A 121 6.56 -19.06 22.78
N ASP A 122 5.29 -18.69 22.62
CA ASP A 122 4.28 -19.57 22.02
C ASP A 122 4.43 -19.66 20.50
N ILE A 123 4.85 -18.55 19.86
CA ILE A 123 5.23 -18.54 18.45
C ILE A 123 6.47 -19.41 18.22
N LEU A 124 7.50 -19.26 19.08
CA LEU A 124 8.71 -20.08 19.01
C LEU A 124 8.40 -21.58 19.15
N LYS A 125 7.56 -21.97 20.13
CA LYS A 125 7.13 -23.37 20.32
C LYS A 125 6.42 -23.93 19.08
N GLN A 126 5.61 -23.12 18.41
CA GLN A 126 4.91 -23.53 17.19
C GLN A 126 5.88 -23.73 16.02
N VAL A 127 6.85 -22.84 15.83
CA VAL A 127 7.83 -22.92 14.72
C VAL A 127 8.85 -24.02 14.96
N LEU A 128 9.26 -24.23 16.22
CA LEU A 128 10.23 -25.24 16.65
C LEU A 128 9.59 -26.61 16.95
N GLN A 129 8.31 -26.77 16.59
CA GLN A 129 7.65 -28.07 16.77
C GLN A 129 8.40 -29.20 16.02
N GLY A 130 8.73 -30.28 16.73
CA GLY A 130 9.46 -31.42 16.19
C GLY A 130 10.98 -31.37 16.44
N PHE A 131 11.51 -30.30 17.03
CA PHE A 131 12.88 -30.23 17.51
C PHE A 131 12.95 -30.48 19.02
N ASP A 132 14.11 -30.99 19.48
CA ASP A 132 14.34 -31.18 20.93
C ASP A 132 14.78 -29.85 21.55
N VAL A 133 13.89 -29.22 22.31
CA VAL A 133 14.08 -27.89 22.91
C VAL A 133 13.88 -27.93 24.41
N ALA A 134 14.82 -27.38 25.16
CA ALA A 134 14.67 -27.07 26.58
C ALA A 134 14.29 -25.60 26.73
N TRP A 135 13.11 -25.35 27.29
CA TRP A 135 12.58 -24.02 27.53
C TRP A 135 12.93 -23.57 28.95
N GLU A 136 13.86 -22.64 29.06
CA GLU A 136 14.35 -22.09 30.33
C GLU A 136 14.07 -20.59 30.40
N LEU A 137 12.79 -20.22 30.15
CA LEU A 137 12.30 -18.86 30.16
C LEU A 137 11.68 -18.53 31.50
N HIS A 138 12.14 -17.46 32.12
CA HIS A 138 11.76 -17.02 33.48
C HIS A 138 10.96 -15.69 33.45
N LYS A 139 11.05 -14.90 32.39
CA LYS A 139 10.26 -13.67 32.22
C LYS A 139 8.84 -13.98 31.77
N SER A 140 7.94 -13.04 32.02
CA SER A 140 6.62 -13.01 31.38
C SER A 140 6.71 -12.18 30.11
N TYR A 141 6.06 -12.65 29.04
CA TYR A 141 6.06 -12.01 27.73
C TYR A 141 4.65 -11.54 27.37
N PRO A 142 4.47 -10.29 26.95
CA PRO A 142 3.16 -9.79 26.52
C PRO A 142 2.72 -10.49 25.25
N GLN A 143 1.40 -10.65 25.10
CA GLN A 143 0.81 -11.15 23.87
C GLN A 143 0.88 -10.05 22.78
N ARG A 144 1.32 -10.43 21.59
CA ARG A 144 1.26 -9.59 20.39
C ARG A 144 -0.10 -9.80 19.72
N GLU A 145 -0.81 -8.71 19.47
CA GLU A 145 -2.09 -8.76 18.74
C GLU A 145 -1.87 -9.34 17.33
N TYR A 146 -0.75 -8.99 16.72
CA TYR A 146 -0.43 -9.35 15.35
C TYR A 146 1.07 -9.47 15.16
N CYS A 147 1.55 -10.59 14.63
CA CYS A 147 2.95 -10.85 14.34
C CYS A 147 3.05 -11.64 13.03
N VAL A 148 3.74 -11.11 12.04
CA VAL A 148 3.78 -11.65 10.69
C VAL A 148 5.19 -12.13 10.35
N GLN A 149 5.30 -13.39 9.96
CA GLN A 149 6.45 -13.86 9.22
C GLN A 149 6.25 -13.47 7.76
N TYR A 150 7.11 -12.58 7.23
CA TYR A 150 6.94 -12.06 5.89
C TYR A 150 8.19 -12.24 5.03
N ARG A 151 8.12 -13.15 4.05
CA ARG A 151 9.19 -13.44 3.08
C ARG A 151 10.56 -13.69 3.70
N GLU A 152 10.58 -14.30 4.85
CA GLU A 152 11.79 -14.63 5.59
C GLU A 152 11.83 -16.13 5.91
N THR A 153 13.03 -16.65 6.18
CA THR A 153 13.18 -18.03 6.60
C THR A 153 12.60 -18.25 8.00
N ASP A 154 12.17 -19.47 8.29
CA ASP A 154 11.71 -19.83 9.62
C ASP A 154 12.78 -19.52 10.69
N PHE A 155 14.06 -19.71 10.34
CA PHE A 155 15.18 -19.39 11.22
C PHE A 155 15.34 -17.88 11.44
N ASN A 156 15.32 -17.05 10.40
CA ASN A 156 15.40 -15.58 10.53
C ASN A 156 14.24 -15.05 11.40
N PHE A 157 13.03 -15.58 11.17
CA PHE A 157 11.84 -15.19 11.91
C PHE A 157 11.98 -15.44 13.41
N ILE A 158 12.38 -16.67 13.82
CA ILE A 158 12.56 -16.96 15.25
C ILE A 158 13.74 -16.21 15.85
N SER A 159 14.83 -16.02 15.09
CA SER A 159 16.02 -15.29 15.55
C SER A 159 15.70 -13.84 15.87
N ARG A 160 15.06 -13.10 14.93
CA ARG A 160 14.70 -11.70 15.20
C ARG A 160 13.73 -11.55 16.37
N LEU A 161 12.78 -12.48 16.55
CA LEU A 161 11.85 -12.44 17.68
C LEU A 161 12.58 -12.69 19.00
N MET A 162 13.55 -13.61 19.04
CA MET A 162 14.40 -13.85 20.20
C MET A 162 15.28 -12.65 20.50
N GLU A 163 15.88 -12.04 19.49
CA GLU A 163 16.70 -10.84 19.60
C GLU A 163 15.91 -9.64 20.17
N GLU A 164 14.69 -9.41 19.66
CA GLU A 164 13.80 -8.36 20.14
C GLU A 164 13.46 -8.48 21.62
N GLU A 165 13.19 -9.70 22.10
CA GLU A 165 12.80 -9.97 23.49
C GLU A 165 14.00 -10.22 24.42
N GLY A 166 15.22 -10.26 23.87
CA GLY A 166 16.43 -10.58 24.61
C GLY A 166 16.54 -12.04 25.02
N ILE A 167 15.87 -12.93 24.30
CA ILE A 167 15.93 -14.39 24.46
C ILE A 167 17.19 -14.89 23.74
N PHE A 168 17.99 -15.70 24.39
CA PHE A 168 19.16 -16.32 23.81
C PHE A 168 19.00 -17.83 23.71
N TYR A 169 19.83 -18.48 22.90
CA TYR A 169 19.89 -19.93 22.80
C TYR A 169 21.31 -20.45 22.70
N PHE A 170 21.51 -21.70 23.06
CA PHE A 170 22.75 -22.44 22.89
C PHE A 170 22.44 -23.96 22.80
N PHE A 171 23.45 -24.78 22.57
CA PHE A 171 23.25 -26.21 22.38
C PHE A 171 23.85 -27.04 23.49
N ARG A 172 23.12 -28.02 23.99
CA ARG A 172 23.61 -29.10 24.86
C ARG A 172 23.78 -30.35 24.02
N HIS A 173 25.01 -30.85 23.97
CA HIS A 173 25.34 -32.03 23.20
C HIS A 173 25.49 -33.25 24.09
N THR A 174 25.12 -34.44 23.54
CA THR A 174 25.37 -35.74 24.10
C THR A 174 25.91 -36.66 23.01
N ALA A 175 26.37 -37.84 23.30
CA ALA A 175 26.82 -38.81 22.32
C ALA A 175 25.78 -39.16 21.28
N SER A 176 24.49 -39.11 21.62
CA SER A 176 23.38 -39.56 20.78
C SER A 176 22.45 -38.46 20.32
N GLY A 177 22.71 -37.20 20.63
CA GLY A 177 21.82 -36.11 20.25
C GLY A 177 22.29 -34.72 20.71
N HIS A 178 21.61 -33.69 20.25
CA HIS A 178 21.77 -32.35 20.81
C HIS A 178 20.42 -31.72 21.05
N LYS A 179 20.36 -30.86 22.06
CA LYS A 179 19.18 -30.15 22.51
C LYS A 179 19.40 -28.65 22.39
N LEU A 180 18.45 -27.93 21.79
CA LEU A 180 18.42 -26.48 21.79
C LEU A 180 17.95 -26.00 23.17
N VAL A 181 18.73 -25.20 23.86
CA VAL A 181 18.33 -24.54 25.11
C VAL A 181 17.94 -23.11 24.76
N VAL A 182 16.73 -22.70 25.11
CA VAL A 182 16.20 -21.35 24.94
C VAL A 182 16.04 -20.71 26.29
N GLY A 183 16.77 -19.66 26.56
CA GLY A 183 16.84 -19.00 27.89
C GLY A 183 16.74 -17.49 27.79
N ASP A 184 16.47 -16.85 28.92
CA ASP A 184 16.33 -15.41 29.07
C ASP A 184 16.99 -14.83 30.35
N ASP A 185 17.53 -15.72 31.16
CA ASP A 185 18.07 -15.40 32.49
C ASP A 185 19.41 -16.11 32.69
N PRO A 186 20.38 -15.50 33.40
CA PRO A 186 21.67 -16.13 33.72
C PRO A 186 21.59 -17.48 34.46
N VAL A 187 20.47 -17.81 35.09
CA VAL A 187 20.26 -19.12 35.75
C VAL A 187 20.29 -20.29 34.76
N SER A 188 20.03 -20.05 33.48
CA SER A 188 20.13 -21.06 32.41
C SER A 188 21.56 -21.51 32.10
N HIS A 189 22.57 -20.76 32.56
CA HIS A 189 23.97 -21.11 32.37
C HIS A 189 24.39 -22.13 33.42
N GLN A 190 24.61 -23.38 33.02
CA GLN A 190 25.13 -24.45 33.87
C GLN A 190 26.68 -24.42 33.86
N ASP A 191 27.29 -25.11 34.80
CA ASP A 191 28.75 -25.26 34.80
C ASP A 191 29.17 -26.26 33.72
N ILE A 192 30.37 -26.06 33.10
CA ILE A 192 30.94 -27.01 32.15
C ILE A 192 31.09 -28.40 32.78
N ALA A 193 31.09 -29.44 31.94
CA ALA A 193 31.28 -30.81 32.40
C ALA A 193 32.71 -31.01 32.98
N GLY A 194 32.83 -31.88 33.99
CA GLY A 194 34.06 -32.15 34.67
C GLY A 194 34.42 -31.06 35.72
N ASP A 195 35.70 -30.69 35.80
CA ASP A 195 36.12 -29.60 36.71
C ASP A 195 35.86 -28.24 36.02
N ALA A 196 34.88 -27.53 36.54
CA ALA A 196 34.55 -26.17 36.06
C ALA A 196 35.58 -25.11 36.52
N THR A 197 36.57 -25.48 37.32
CA THR A 197 37.62 -24.60 37.78
C THR A 197 38.88 -24.73 36.91
N LEU A 198 39.06 -23.78 36.00
CA LEU A 198 40.13 -23.78 35.04
C LEU A 198 41.33 -22.97 35.52
N ILE A 199 42.52 -23.54 35.37
CA ILE A 199 43.79 -22.89 35.73
C ILE A 199 44.22 -22.00 34.59
N TYR A 200 44.61 -20.75 34.91
CA TYR A 200 45.33 -19.88 33.96
C TYR A 200 46.84 -20.10 34.13
N ASP A 201 47.52 -20.41 33.04
CA ASP A 201 48.95 -20.59 32.99
C ASP A 201 49.52 -20.21 31.60
N GLU A 202 50.18 -19.05 31.53
CA GLU A 202 50.71 -18.43 30.30
C GLU A 202 52.08 -18.98 29.89
N VAL A 203 52.71 -19.85 30.73
CA VAL A 203 54.10 -20.28 30.49
C VAL A 203 54.19 -21.18 29.25
N ALA A 204 54.79 -20.66 28.20
CA ALA A 204 55.18 -21.42 27.01
C ALA A 204 56.39 -22.31 27.30
N GLY A 205 56.20 -23.64 27.13
CA GLY A 205 57.25 -24.62 27.16
C GLY A 205 57.10 -25.68 28.25
N GLY A 206 57.30 -26.96 27.84
CA GLY A 206 57.12 -28.16 28.61
C GLY A 206 55.77 -28.83 28.34
N VAL A 207 55.80 -30.13 28.10
CA VAL A 207 54.58 -30.95 27.88
C VAL A 207 53.85 -31.03 29.25
N ARG A 208 52.77 -30.28 29.36
CA ARG A 208 51.83 -30.42 30.49
C ARG A 208 50.51 -30.94 29.96
N GLU A 209 50.09 -32.06 30.43
CA GLU A 209 48.81 -32.73 30.05
C GLU A 209 47.57 -32.05 30.67
N GLU A 210 47.78 -31.08 31.57
CA GLU A 210 46.69 -30.40 32.28
C GLU A 210 45.87 -29.46 31.36
N LEU A 211 44.53 -29.54 31.42
CA LEU A 211 43.62 -28.63 30.78
C LEU A 211 43.73 -27.23 31.40
N ARG A 212 44.01 -26.20 30.55
CA ARG A 212 44.30 -24.84 31.06
C ARG A 212 43.92 -23.76 30.05
N ILE A 213 43.80 -22.56 30.57
CA ILE A 213 43.72 -21.33 29.77
C ILE A 213 45.15 -20.80 29.61
N THR A 214 45.55 -20.61 28.33
CA THR A 214 46.91 -20.19 27.95
C THR A 214 46.98 -18.73 27.53
N GLY A 215 45.86 -18.11 27.19
CA GLY A 215 45.78 -16.70 26.83
C GLY A 215 44.57 -16.02 27.45
N TRP A 216 44.69 -14.75 27.84
CA TRP A 216 43.61 -13.97 28.46
C TRP A 216 43.78 -12.50 28.13
N MET A 217 42.84 -11.92 27.39
CA MET A 217 42.83 -10.53 26.99
C MET A 217 41.49 -9.89 27.36
N LYS A 218 41.47 -8.86 28.14
CA LYS A 218 40.29 -8.08 28.47
C LYS A 218 40.29 -6.79 27.64
N THR A 219 39.20 -6.51 26.99
CA THR A 219 39.01 -5.29 26.21
C THR A 219 37.77 -4.57 26.74
N GLN A 220 37.89 -3.29 26.99
CA GLN A 220 36.75 -2.42 27.23
C GLN A 220 36.75 -1.31 26.21
N GLU A 221 35.59 -1.10 25.55
CA GLU A 221 35.38 -0.09 24.51
C GLU A 221 34.45 1.00 25.02
N LEU A 222 34.64 2.22 24.55
CA LEU A 222 33.74 3.34 24.84
C LEU A 222 32.52 3.23 23.88
N GLY A 223 31.37 2.90 24.42
CA GLY A 223 30.11 2.81 23.70
C GLY A 223 29.04 3.70 24.27
N SER A 224 27.83 3.61 23.68
CA SER A 224 26.66 4.35 24.16
C SER A 224 26.24 3.91 25.54
N GLY A 225 25.87 4.88 26.38
CA GLY A 225 25.52 4.67 27.79
C GLY A 225 24.07 5.05 28.11
N LYS A 226 23.23 5.21 27.12
CA LYS A 226 21.80 5.48 27.29
C LYS A 226 21.03 4.95 26.11
N ASN A 227 20.02 4.12 26.38
CA ASN A 227 19.08 3.61 25.38
C ASN A 227 17.70 4.23 25.61
N THR A 228 17.19 4.95 24.65
CA THR A 228 15.89 5.64 24.72
C THR A 228 15.00 5.19 23.57
N LEU A 229 13.81 4.74 23.91
CA LEU A 229 12.79 4.32 22.94
C LEU A 229 11.59 5.26 23.05
N GLN A 230 11.04 5.64 21.92
CA GLN A 230 9.78 6.37 21.81
C GLN A 230 8.81 5.56 20.97
N ASP A 231 7.53 5.56 21.34
CA ASP A 231 6.50 4.92 20.53
C ASP A 231 5.20 5.74 20.52
N TYR A 232 4.24 5.31 19.72
CA TYR A 232 2.93 5.94 19.59
C TYR A 232 1.82 4.91 19.66
N ASN A 233 0.83 5.15 20.51
CA ASN A 233 -0.36 4.32 20.60
C ASN A 233 -1.62 5.12 20.25
N TYR A 234 -2.26 4.79 19.14
CA TYR A 234 -3.48 5.48 18.68
C TYR A 234 -4.67 5.30 19.63
N GLY A 235 -4.67 4.26 20.46
CA GLY A 235 -5.69 4.06 21.50
C GLY A 235 -5.50 5.01 22.70
N LYS A 236 -4.31 5.56 22.87
CA LYS A 236 -3.94 6.51 23.92
C LYS A 236 -3.05 7.62 23.36
N PRO A 237 -3.54 8.42 22.40
CA PRO A 237 -2.71 9.35 21.62
C PRO A 237 -2.04 10.46 22.44
N MET A 238 -2.54 10.74 23.64
CA MET A 238 -1.98 11.75 24.56
C MET A 238 -0.97 11.18 25.55
N LEU A 239 -0.76 9.86 25.56
CA LEU A 239 0.24 9.24 26.45
C LEU A 239 1.62 9.46 25.87
N ASP A 240 2.49 10.13 26.64
CA ASP A 240 3.92 10.14 26.34
C ASP A 240 4.49 8.73 26.56
N MET A 241 4.92 8.08 25.48
CA MET A 241 5.43 6.71 25.48
C MET A 241 6.95 6.62 25.65
N MET A 242 7.67 7.76 25.74
CA MET A 242 9.12 7.74 25.85
C MET A 242 9.62 7.05 27.12
N VAL A 243 10.58 6.13 26.96
CA VAL A 243 11.27 5.40 28.01
C VAL A 243 12.78 5.46 27.79
N SER A 244 13.55 5.42 28.87
CA SER A 244 15.00 5.51 28.79
C SER A 244 15.65 4.65 29.87
N GLN A 245 16.69 3.92 29.47
CA GLN A 245 17.51 3.11 30.38
C GLN A 245 18.97 3.57 30.30
N PRO A 246 19.56 4.04 31.41
CA PRO A 246 20.97 4.34 31.46
C PRO A 246 21.83 3.08 31.69
N ILE A 247 23.11 3.17 31.29
CA ILE A 247 24.13 2.14 31.50
C ILE A 247 24.38 1.92 33.00
N MET A 248 24.73 0.69 33.38
CA MET A 248 25.17 0.40 34.73
C MET A 248 26.48 1.12 35.04
N ASP A 249 26.70 1.48 36.31
CA ASP A 249 27.90 2.24 36.71
C ASP A 249 29.19 1.43 36.55
N SER A 250 29.18 0.16 36.94
CA SER A 250 30.38 -0.69 36.92
C SER A 250 30.03 -2.18 36.93
N VAL A 251 30.97 -3.00 36.49
CA VAL A 251 30.91 -4.45 36.52
C VAL A 251 32.14 -5.02 37.24
N GLN A 252 31.91 -6.05 38.06
CA GLN A 252 32.99 -6.79 38.72
C GLN A 252 33.53 -7.86 37.80
N VAL A 253 34.82 -7.82 37.48
CA VAL A 253 35.51 -8.76 36.61
C VAL A 253 36.71 -9.34 37.37
N GLY A 254 36.57 -10.52 37.88
CA GLY A 254 37.54 -11.10 38.80
C GLY A 254 37.73 -10.24 40.06
N LYS A 255 38.96 -9.84 40.30
CA LYS A 255 39.35 -9.01 41.47
C LYS A 255 39.23 -7.50 41.21
N VAL A 256 38.85 -7.08 40.03
CA VAL A 256 38.81 -5.67 39.62
C VAL A 256 37.39 -5.26 39.25
N SER A 257 36.95 -4.12 39.81
CA SER A 257 35.70 -3.46 39.37
C SER A 257 36.04 -2.49 38.25
N HIS A 258 35.45 -2.71 37.08
CA HIS A 258 35.57 -1.86 35.90
C HIS A 258 34.34 -0.94 35.80
N LYS A 259 34.57 0.37 35.68
CA LYS A 259 33.49 1.30 35.40
C LYS A 259 33.04 1.16 33.98
N LEU A 260 31.74 0.98 33.72
CA LEU A 260 31.15 1.04 32.42
C LEU A 260 30.71 2.46 32.06
N LYS A 261 30.29 3.23 33.06
CA LYS A 261 30.01 4.66 32.92
C LYS A 261 31.31 5.46 32.91
N VAL A 262 31.90 5.68 31.72
CA VAL A 262 33.21 6.32 31.55
C VAL A 262 33.18 7.33 30.39
N GLY A 263 34.08 8.32 30.41
CA GLY A 263 34.25 9.26 29.32
C GLY A 263 33.00 10.10 28.96
N GLY A 264 32.03 10.19 29.87
CA GLY A 264 30.77 10.90 29.61
C GLY A 264 29.79 10.14 28.73
N ASN A 265 29.95 8.82 28.61
CA ASN A 265 29.12 7.99 27.74
C ASN A 265 27.65 7.93 28.17
N ASP A 266 27.31 8.28 29.40
CA ASP A 266 25.93 8.49 29.85
C ASP A 266 25.19 9.60 29.07
N GLN A 267 25.92 10.42 28.32
CA GLN A 267 25.35 11.39 27.37
C GLN A 267 25.29 10.85 25.94
N PHE A 268 25.87 9.68 25.65
CA PHE A 268 25.82 9.05 24.34
C PHE A 268 24.55 8.21 24.24
N GLU A 269 23.51 8.84 23.74
CA GLU A 269 22.16 8.27 23.64
C GLU A 269 21.96 7.58 22.31
N VAL A 270 21.45 6.35 22.34
CA VAL A 270 20.81 5.70 21.22
C VAL A 270 19.31 5.94 21.36
N TYR A 271 18.74 6.72 20.42
CA TYR A 271 17.32 7.01 20.40
C TYR A 271 16.69 6.33 19.17
N ASP A 272 15.59 5.59 19.38
CA ASP A 272 14.88 4.91 18.30
C ASP A 272 13.37 5.15 18.35
N TYR A 273 12.75 5.24 17.16
CA TYR A 273 11.33 5.37 16.93
C TYR A 273 10.95 4.67 15.61
N PRO A 274 9.91 3.82 15.58
CA PRO A 274 9.10 3.34 16.69
C PRO A 274 9.84 2.31 17.54
N GLY A 275 9.67 2.38 18.88
CA GLY A 275 10.31 1.48 19.83
C GLY A 275 9.74 0.05 19.85
N GLY A 276 8.68 -0.23 19.11
CA GLY A 276 8.11 -1.56 18.94
C GLY A 276 7.19 -2.04 20.08
N TYR A 277 6.73 -1.15 20.96
CA TYR A 277 5.82 -1.48 22.06
C TYR A 277 4.48 -0.73 22.05
N GLY A 278 4.27 0.20 21.13
CA GLY A 278 3.02 0.92 20.93
C GLY A 278 1.98 0.11 20.16
N ILE A 279 2.41 -0.53 19.11
CA ILE A 279 1.68 -1.46 18.24
C ILE A 279 2.72 -2.51 17.84
N PRO A 280 2.49 -3.79 17.95
CA PRO A 280 1.21 -4.52 17.91
C PRO A 280 0.75 -5.10 19.26
N PHE A 281 1.03 -4.50 20.39
CA PHE A 281 0.67 -5.07 21.68
C PHE A 281 -0.77 -4.68 22.09
N GLN A 282 -1.64 -5.70 22.29
CA GLN A 282 -3.03 -5.53 22.72
C GLN A 282 -3.17 -4.91 24.09
N ALA A 283 -2.35 -5.37 25.01
CA ALA A 283 -2.36 -4.93 26.38
C ALA A 283 -1.82 -3.50 26.46
N VAL A 284 -2.64 -2.57 25.99
CA VAL A 284 -2.54 -1.27 26.55
C VAL A 284 -1.12 -0.74 26.52
N GLY A 285 -0.48 -0.62 25.35
CA GLY A 285 0.82 0.05 25.25
C GLY A 285 1.09 0.86 26.49
N ASP A 286 1.73 0.28 27.46
CA ASP A 286 2.16 0.96 28.66
C ASP A 286 3.69 1.09 28.63
N LYS A 287 4.18 1.99 29.41
CA LYS A 287 5.64 2.21 29.53
C LYS A 287 6.39 0.98 30.07
N SER A 288 5.70 -0.02 30.66
CA SER A 288 6.37 -1.18 31.25
C SER A 288 7.06 -2.02 30.18
N THR A 289 6.35 -2.40 29.11
CA THR A 289 6.94 -3.13 27.98
C THR A 289 8.08 -2.36 27.34
N GLY A 290 7.91 -1.05 27.11
CA GLY A 290 8.96 -0.19 26.60
C GLY A 290 10.17 -0.11 27.51
N THR A 291 9.97 -0.06 28.85
CA THR A 291 11.05 -0.06 29.83
C THR A 291 11.84 -1.38 29.79
N ASP A 292 11.16 -2.51 29.67
CA ASP A 292 11.81 -3.82 29.56
C ASP A 292 12.63 -3.94 28.27
N LEU A 293 12.09 -3.46 27.13
CA LEU A 293 12.83 -3.42 25.87
C LEU A 293 14.03 -2.46 25.92
N ALA A 294 13.85 -1.29 26.48
CA ALA A 294 14.95 -0.33 26.67
C ALA A 294 16.07 -0.90 27.55
N LYS A 295 15.68 -1.65 28.61
CA LYS A 295 16.61 -2.36 29.47
C LYS A 295 17.34 -3.48 28.71
N THR A 296 16.62 -4.31 27.97
CA THR A 296 17.20 -5.38 27.14
C THR A 296 18.21 -4.84 26.15
N GLY A 297 17.89 -3.75 25.44
CA GLY A 297 18.83 -3.10 24.54
C GLY A 297 20.03 -2.47 25.26
N MET A 298 19.86 -1.95 26.47
CA MET A 298 21.00 -1.45 27.25
C MET A 298 21.91 -2.59 27.72
N GLU A 299 21.35 -3.72 28.19
CA GLU A 299 22.12 -4.92 28.56
C GLU A 299 22.92 -5.49 27.35
N GLU A 300 22.37 -5.43 26.11
CA GLU A 300 23.09 -5.76 24.89
C GLU A 300 24.28 -4.84 24.67
N MET A 301 24.07 -3.53 24.80
CA MET A 301 25.13 -2.53 24.63
C MET A 301 26.22 -2.65 25.72
N GLU A 302 25.85 -2.95 26.96
CA GLU A 302 26.78 -3.17 28.08
C GLU A 302 27.67 -4.38 27.83
N LEU A 303 27.09 -5.48 27.31
CA LEU A 303 27.84 -6.68 26.98
C LEU A 303 28.86 -6.41 25.87
N SER A 304 28.48 -5.66 24.85
CA SER A 304 29.37 -5.34 23.71
C SER A 304 30.56 -4.45 24.11
N GLN A 305 30.42 -3.64 25.17
CA GLN A 305 31.47 -2.74 25.66
C GLN A 305 32.54 -3.43 26.50
N PHE A 306 32.32 -4.69 26.92
CA PHE A 306 33.27 -5.41 27.76
C PHE A 306 33.45 -6.85 27.26
N LEU A 307 34.50 -7.11 26.54
CA LEU A 307 34.79 -8.40 25.94
C LEU A 307 36.08 -9.00 26.49
N ILE A 308 36.03 -10.29 26.79
CA ILE A 308 37.20 -11.09 27.17
C ILE A 308 37.44 -12.12 26.06
N ARG A 309 38.67 -12.20 25.59
CA ARG A 309 39.12 -13.24 24.66
C ARG A 309 40.14 -14.10 25.31
N GLY A 310 40.04 -15.40 25.13
CA GLY A 310 40.98 -16.35 25.69
C GLY A 310 41.44 -17.40 24.69
N GLN A 311 42.49 -18.12 25.03
CA GLN A 311 42.98 -19.31 24.35
C GLN A 311 43.10 -20.43 25.36
N SER A 312 42.76 -21.63 24.98
CA SER A 312 42.86 -22.81 25.86
C SER A 312 42.98 -24.14 25.09
N ASN A 313 43.35 -25.20 25.84
CA ASN A 313 43.25 -26.59 25.39
C ASN A 313 42.08 -27.32 26.05
N VAL A 314 41.16 -26.60 26.68
CA VAL A 314 40.00 -27.17 27.39
C VAL A 314 38.90 -27.52 26.41
N HIS A 315 38.79 -28.79 26.05
CA HIS A 315 37.83 -29.30 25.05
C HIS A 315 36.39 -29.27 25.56
N CYS A 316 36.16 -29.25 26.87
CA CYS A 316 34.84 -29.16 27.49
C CYS A 316 34.28 -27.72 27.59
N LEU A 317 35.00 -26.71 27.10
CA LEU A 317 34.51 -25.35 27.06
C LEU A 317 33.41 -25.24 25.98
N ILE A 318 32.20 -24.81 26.43
CA ILE A 318 30.98 -24.80 25.63
C ILE A 318 30.31 -23.42 25.76
N PRO A 319 29.88 -22.76 24.67
CA PRO A 319 29.11 -21.52 24.75
C PRO A 319 27.83 -21.70 25.59
N GLY A 320 27.53 -20.72 26.40
CA GLY A 320 26.37 -20.74 27.30
C GLY A 320 26.63 -21.47 28.62
N TYR A 321 27.83 -22.00 28.87
CA TYR A 321 28.19 -22.63 30.11
C TYR A 321 29.13 -21.77 30.94
N ARG A 322 29.10 -21.96 32.28
CA ARG A 322 29.94 -21.25 33.21
C ARG A 322 31.23 -22.03 33.49
N PHE A 323 32.28 -21.28 33.70
CA PHE A 323 33.56 -21.79 34.23
C PHE A 323 34.19 -20.78 35.16
N THR A 324 35.05 -21.23 36.06
CA THR A 324 35.74 -20.40 37.03
C THR A 324 37.23 -20.37 36.71
N VAL A 325 37.80 -19.21 36.59
CA VAL A 325 39.25 -19.00 36.36
C VAL A 325 39.98 -18.83 37.69
N THR A 326 41.12 -19.52 37.83
CA THR A 326 42.01 -19.43 39.00
C THR A 326 43.43 -19.20 38.55
N ARG A 327 44.28 -18.73 39.45
CA ARG A 327 45.68 -18.37 39.29
C ARG A 327 45.98 -17.24 38.32
N HIS A 328 44.95 -16.52 37.89
CA HIS A 328 45.18 -15.29 37.11
C HIS A 328 45.45 -14.09 38.06
N PRO A 329 46.38 -13.21 37.73
CA PRO A 329 46.75 -12.10 38.66
C PRO A 329 45.53 -11.24 39.09
N ASN A 330 44.58 -10.98 38.24
CA ASN A 330 43.45 -10.10 38.51
C ASN A 330 42.10 -10.55 37.93
N ALA A 331 42.02 -11.70 37.24
CA ALA A 331 40.79 -12.18 36.61
C ALA A 331 40.22 -13.45 37.26
N ASP A 332 40.70 -13.86 38.45
CA ASP A 332 40.06 -14.99 39.15
C ASP A 332 38.56 -14.70 39.37
N GLY A 333 37.68 -15.58 38.93
CA GLY A 333 36.25 -15.40 39.02
C GLY A 333 35.51 -16.31 38.08
N THR A 334 34.16 -16.22 38.07
CA THR A 334 33.26 -17.04 37.25
C THR A 334 32.81 -16.25 36.02
N TYR A 335 32.86 -16.92 34.86
CA TYR A 335 32.56 -16.37 33.56
C TYR A 335 31.61 -17.31 32.81
N VAL A 336 30.93 -16.78 31.82
CA VAL A 336 30.14 -17.54 30.84
C VAL A 336 30.89 -17.51 29.52
N ALA A 337 31.05 -18.69 28.88
CA ALA A 337 31.60 -18.77 27.55
C ALA A 337 30.59 -18.22 26.53
N GLY A 338 31.01 -17.23 25.75
CA GLY A 338 30.19 -16.57 24.73
C GLY A 338 30.28 -17.27 23.37
N SER A 339 31.50 -17.46 22.90
CA SER A 339 31.82 -18.23 21.67
C SER A 339 33.07 -19.06 21.86
N VAL A 340 33.17 -20.15 21.12
CA VAL A 340 34.36 -21.02 21.07
C VAL A 340 34.63 -21.40 19.62
N THR A 341 35.87 -21.12 19.17
CA THR A 341 36.40 -21.62 17.89
C THR A 341 37.35 -22.76 18.19
N HIS A 342 37.04 -23.91 17.64
CA HIS A 342 37.74 -25.16 17.92
C HIS A 342 38.71 -25.54 16.79
N SER A 343 39.84 -26.11 17.13
CA SER A 343 40.77 -26.77 16.21
C SER A 343 41.29 -28.07 16.87
N ALA A 344 41.09 -29.18 16.21
CA ALA A 344 41.49 -30.48 16.70
C ALA A 344 42.12 -31.31 15.55
N VAL A 345 43.23 -31.96 15.84
CA VAL A 345 43.96 -32.78 14.89
C VAL A 345 44.29 -34.11 15.53
N GLU A 346 44.04 -35.21 14.81
CA GLU A 346 44.50 -36.56 15.16
C GLU A 346 45.92 -36.75 14.69
N GLY A 347 46.81 -37.21 15.52
CA GLY A 347 48.19 -37.59 15.18
C GLY A 347 48.24 -38.90 14.41
N ASP A 348 49.38 -39.24 13.85
CA ASP A 348 49.75 -40.52 13.30
C ASP A 348 48.95 -41.06 12.07
N PHE A 349 48.29 -40.26 11.29
CA PHE A 349 47.65 -40.70 10.04
C PHE A 349 48.63 -40.96 8.89
N HIS A 350 49.87 -40.49 8.99
CA HIS A 350 50.82 -40.63 7.92
C HIS A 350 52.22 -41.11 8.41
N SER A 351 52.60 -42.25 7.94
CA SER A 351 54.01 -42.72 8.05
C SER A 351 54.95 -41.92 7.12
N GLY A 352 55.11 -40.65 7.39
CA GLY A 352 56.04 -39.75 6.71
C GLY A 352 56.80 -38.95 7.75
N ASP A 353 57.99 -38.50 7.43
CA ASP A 353 59.07 -37.93 8.25
C ASP A 353 58.64 -36.78 9.25
N LYS A 354 57.39 -36.51 9.48
CA LYS A 354 56.86 -35.57 10.53
C LYS A 354 55.71 -36.25 11.30
N THR A 355 56.01 -36.67 12.53
CA THR A 355 54.97 -37.01 13.53
C THR A 355 54.22 -35.78 13.89
N VAL A 356 52.92 -35.70 13.48
CA VAL A 356 51.97 -34.73 14.01
C VAL A 356 51.40 -35.28 15.32
N GLU A 357 51.61 -34.58 16.42
CA GLU A 357 51.03 -34.96 17.69
C GLU A 357 49.53 -34.62 17.70
N SER A 358 48.73 -35.56 18.27
CA SER A 358 47.31 -35.27 18.52
C SER A 358 47.17 -34.07 19.44
N HIS A 359 46.41 -33.07 19.02
CA HIS A 359 46.20 -31.88 19.85
C HIS A 359 44.82 -31.27 19.65
N TYR A 360 44.35 -30.60 20.71
CA TYR A 360 43.16 -29.76 20.67
C TYR A 360 43.54 -28.37 21.22
N GLU A 361 43.05 -27.36 20.52
CA GLU A 361 43.15 -25.97 20.98
C GLU A 361 41.87 -25.24 20.62
N ASN A 362 41.59 -24.21 21.37
CA ASN A 362 40.49 -23.30 21.07
C ASN A 362 40.85 -21.86 21.37
N THR A 363 40.13 -20.97 20.70
CA THR A 363 39.99 -19.58 21.08
C THR A 363 38.56 -19.34 21.50
N PHE A 364 38.36 -18.56 22.55
CA PHE A 364 37.01 -18.30 23.06
C PHE A 364 36.79 -16.83 23.44
N THR A 365 35.54 -16.42 23.45
CA THR A 365 35.10 -15.21 24.11
C THR A 365 34.34 -15.58 25.37
N CYS A 366 34.40 -14.74 26.38
CA CYS A 366 33.60 -14.89 27.58
C CYS A 366 33.28 -13.55 28.21
N PHE A 367 32.31 -13.57 29.09
CA PHE A 367 31.89 -12.40 29.85
C PHE A 367 31.66 -12.78 31.34
N PRO A 368 31.79 -11.84 32.26
CA PRO A 368 31.54 -12.09 33.66
C PRO A 368 30.05 -12.31 33.92
N THR A 369 29.72 -13.18 34.86
CA THR A 369 28.33 -13.53 35.22
C THR A 369 27.52 -12.31 35.73
N ALA A 370 28.16 -11.19 36.02
CA ALA A 370 27.50 -9.94 36.40
C ALA A 370 26.91 -9.17 35.21
N LEU A 371 27.32 -9.49 33.96
CA LEU A 371 26.70 -8.98 32.72
C LEU A 371 25.67 -9.97 32.26
N HIS A 372 24.50 -9.49 31.95
CA HIS A 372 23.45 -10.31 31.35
C HIS A 372 23.68 -10.46 29.84
N TYR A 373 23.68 -11.69 29.35
CA TYR A 373 23.74 -11.91 27.91
C TYR A 373 22.42 -11.50 27.25
N ARG A 374 22.52 -10.65 26.23
CA ARG A 374 21.44 -10.37 25.28
C ARG A 374 21.99 -10.53 23.87
N PRO A 375 21.26 -11.23 22.98
CA PRO A 375 21.70 -11.37 21.60
C PRO A 375 21.67 -10.01 20.91
N ALA A 376 22.68 -9.74 20.07
CA ALA A 376 22.69 -8.57 19.22
C ALA A 376 21.57 -8.67 18.16
N GLN A 377 20.89 -7.55 17.89
CA GLN A 377 19.84 -7.50 16.86
C GLN A 377 20.44 -7.47 15.45
N THR A 378 20.89 -8.63 14.98
CA THR A 378 21.54 -8.80 13.67
C THR A 378 20.64 -9.40 12.60
N SER A 379 19.56 -10.06 13.01
CA SER A 379 18.59 -10.66 12.08
C SER A 379 17.80 -9.58 11.36
N ALA A 380 17.69 -9.73 10.04
CA ALA A 380 16.96 -8.77 9.22
C ALA A 380 15.48 -8.68 9.65
N LYS A 381 15.01 -7.47 9.96
CA LYS A 381 13.58 -7.24 10.21
C LYS A 381 12.79 -7.40 8.91
N ALA A 382 11.65 -8.04 9.00
CA ALA A 382 10.75 -8.16 7.86
C ALA A 382 10.26 -6.78 7.44
N HIS A 383 10.33 -6.48 6.14
CA HIS A 383 9.95 -5.19 5.60
C HIS A 383 9.10 -5.34 4.33
N VAL A 384 7.98 -4.63 4.28
CA VAL A 384 7.09 -4.56 3.12
C VAL A 384 7.41 -3.30 2.31
N TRP A 385 7.89 -3.50 1.09
CA TRP A 385 8.31 -2.42 0.18
C TRP A 385 7.13 -1.89 -0.64
N GLY A 386 6.15 -1.26 -0.01
CA GLY A 386 5.00 -0.67 -0.66
C GLY A 386 3.67 -1.33 -0.27
N CYS A 387 2.57 -0.81 -0.80
CA CYS A 387 1.24 -1.29 -0.46
C CYS A 387 0.91 -2.63 -1.12
N GLN A 388 -0.04 -3.34 -0.53
CA GLN A 388 -0.62 -4.59 -1.04
C GLN A 388 -2.14 -4.45 -1.13
N THR A 389 -2.81 -5.38 -1.80
CA THR A 389 -4.26 -5.47 -1.71
C THR A 389 -4.67 -6.66 -0.86
N ALA A 390 -5.84 -6.55 -0.24
CA ALA A 390 -6.45 -7.59 0.56
C ALA A 390 -7.97 -7.51 0.44
N VAL A 391 -8.67 -8.59 0.79
CA VAL A 391 -10.13 -8.66 0.74
C VAL A 391 -10.69 -8.48 2.14
N VAL A 392 -11.66 -7.60 2.32
CA VAL A 392 -12.35 -7.40 3.60
C VAL A 392 -13.14 -8.64 3.95
N VAL A 393 -13.02 -9.09 5.20
CA VAL A 393 -13.66 -10.31 5.71
C VAL A 393 -14.39 -10.06 7.03
N GLY A 394 -15.24 -11.00 7.42
CA GLY A 394 -15.99 -10.97 8.68
C GLY A 394 -16.77 -12.25 8.91
N PRO A 395 -17.65 -12.26 9.91
CA PRO A 395 -18.51 -13.40 10.22
C PRO A 395 -19.45 -13.77 9.06
N PRO A 396 -19.79 -15.02 8.87
CA PRO A 396 -20.78 -15.45 7.87
C PRO A 396 -22.13 -14.75 8.07
N GLY A 397 -22.70 -14.24 6.98
CA GLY A 397 -24.00 -13.57 6.98
C GLY A 397 -23.98 -12.08 7.25
N GLU A 398 -22.84 -11.51 7.63
CA GLU A 398 -22.65 -10.07 7.75
C GLU A 398 -22.24 -9.43 6.41
N GLU A 399 -22.67 -8.20 6.17
CA GLU A 399 -22.21 -7.39 5.04
C GLU A 399 -21.18 -6.33 5.46
N ILE A 400 -21.29 -5.84 6.69
CA ILE A 400 -20.42 -4.83 7.28
C ILE A 400 -19.96 -5.36 8.64
N TYR A 401 -18.66 -5.51 8.82
CA TYR A 401 -18.07 -5.95 10.08
C TYR A 401 -16.98 -4.97 10.52
N THR A 402 -17.27 -4.23 11.59
CA THR A 402 -16.40 -3.17 12.09
C THR A 402 -16.48 -3.07 13.61
N ASP A 403 -15.47 -2.48 14.22
CA ASP A 403 -15.44 -2.15 15.64
C ASP A 403 -15.86 -0.70 15.92
N ASP A 404 -15.69 -0.26 17.17
CA ASP A 404 -16.03 1.10 17.67
C ASP A 404 -15.16 2.21 17.03
N LYS A 405 -14.04 1.88 16.38
CA LYS A 405 -13.12 2.80 15.71
C LYS A 405 -13.23 2.78 14.19
N GLY A 406 -14.21 2.07 13.65
CA GLY A 406 -14.37 1.93 12.21
C GLY A 406 -13.30 1.03 11.55
N ARG A 407 -12.59 0.21 12.33
CA ARG A 407 -11.60 -0.74 11.82
C ARG A 407 -12.30 -1.93 11.17
N VAL A 408 -11.62 -2.58 10.23
CA VAL A 408 -12.11 -3.79 9.56
C VAL A 408 -11.04 -4.88 9.58
N LYS A 409 -11.42 -6.09 9.24
CA LYS A 409 -10.52 -7.24 9.10
C LYS A 409 -10.41 -7.65 7.65
N VAL A 410 -9.23 -8.17 7.27
CA VAL A 410 -8.94 -8.54 5.89
C VAL A 410 -8.31 -9.93 5.79
N GLN A 411 -8.41 -10.51 4.60
CA GLN A 411 -7.64 -11.67 4.17
C GLN A 411 -6.61 -11.22 3.15
N PHE A 412 -5.31 -11.37 3.46
CA PHE A 412 -4.24 -11.12 2.50
C PHE A 412 -4.18 -12.24 1.46
N HIS A 413 -3.87 -11.91 0.21
CA HIS A 413 -3.82 -12.88 -0.90
C HIS A 413 -2.74 -13.96 -0.73
N TRP A 414 -1.67 -13.65 0.00
CA TRP A 414 -0.57 -14.58 0.28
C TRP A 414 -0.82 -15.47 1.50
N ASP A 415 -1.78 -15.14 2.35
CA ASP A 415 -2.08 -15.91 3.56
C ASP A 415 -2.82 -17.21 3.19
N ARG A 416 -2.10 -18.32 3.30
CA ARG A 416 -2.60 -19.67 3.01
C ARG A 416 -3.34 -20.32 4.16
N GLU A 417 -3.15 -19.82 5.37
CA GLU A 417 -3.71 -20.40 6.61
C GLU A 417 -5.00 -19.69 7.01
N GLY A 418 -5.25 -18.49 6.48
CA GLY A 418 -6.45 -17.71 6.70
C GLY A 418 -7.71 -18.37 6.15
N LYS A 419 -8.83 -18.20 6.87
CA LYS A 419 -10.11 -18.87 6.59
C LYS A 419 -11.12 -17.97 5.87
N ASN A 420 -10.73 -16.78 5.47
CA ASN A 420 -11.61 -15.76 4.91
C ASN A 420 -12.76 -15.37 5.85
N ASP A 421 -12.48 -15.29 7.13
CA ASP A 421 -13.44 -14.98 8.19
C ASP A 421 -12.88 -13.91 9.17
N ALA A 422 -13.61 -13.67 10.26
CA ALA A 422 -13.22 -12.72 11.30
C ALA A 422 -11.89 -13.04 12.02
N SER A 423 -11.30 -14.22 11.79
CA SER A 423 -10.01 -14.63 12.37
C SER A 423 -8.81 -14.39 11.43
N SER A 424 -9.03 -13.93 10.19
CA SER A 424 -7.98 -13.83 9.18
C SER A 424 -6.95 -12.74 9.46
N SER A 425 -7.30 -11.66 10.15
CA SER A 425 -6.36 -10.60 10.55
C SER A 425 -6.72 -9.95 11.87
N CYS A 426 -5.82 -9.09 12.38
CA CYS A 426 -6.16 -8.12 13.41
C CYS A 426 -7.16 -7.08 12.90
N TRP A 427 -7.66 -6.22 13.78
CA TRP A 427 -8.43 -5.04 13.42
C TRP A 427 -7.52 -3.99 12.78
N ILE A 428 -7.79 -3.61 11.53
CA ILE A 428 -6.98 -2.68 10.75
C ILE A 428 -7.72 -1.36 10.61
N ARG A 429 -7.06 -0.23 10.94
CA ARG A 429 -7.62 1.10 10.77
C ARG A 429 -7.82 1.42 9.29
N VAL A 430 -8.89 2.17 9.00
CA VAL A 430 -9.21 2.64 7.65
C VAL A 430 -8.94 4.14 7.58
N ALA A 431 -8.13 4.55 6.63
CA ALA A 431 -7.86 5.96 6.37
C ALA A 431 -9.13 6.65 5.86
N SER A 432 -9.37 7.86 6.36
CA SER A 432 -10.40 8.75 5.87
C SER A 432 -9.75 10.03 5.36
N PHE A 433 -10.33 10.65 4.33
CA PHE A 433 -9.83 11.94 3.82
C PHE A 433 -10.11 13.11 4.79
N TRP A 434 -10.93 12.90 5.83
CA TRP A 434 -11.21 13.89 6.86
C TRP A 434 -11.62 13.20 8.16
N ALA A 435 -10.84 13.39 9.23
CA ALA A 435 -11.06 12.73 10.52
C ALA A 435 -10.81 13.73 11.66
N GLY A 436 -11.83 14.06 12.41
CA GLY A 436 -11.80 14.93 13.58
C GLY A 436 -12.57 14.33 14.75
N GLU A 437 -12.65 15.07 15.85
CA GLU A 437 -13.37 14.67 17.06
C GLU A 437 -14.90 14.77 16.82
N ASN A 438 -15.54 13.64 16.55
CA ASN A 438 -16.95 13.52 16.22
C ASN A 438 -17.40 14.25 14.94
N TRP A 439 -16.47 14.56 14.04
CA TRP A 439 -16.80 15.13 12.73
C TRP A 439 -15.80 14.63 11.65
N GLY A 440 -16.22 14.64 10.41
CA GLY A 440 -15.40 14.18 9.28
C GLY A 440 -16.16 13.30 8.32
N ALA A 441 -15.44 12.50 7.53
CA ALA A 441 -16.01 11.57 6.58
C ALA A 441 -15.72 10.13 7.00
N ILE A 442 -16.71 9.26 6.90
CA ILE A 442 -16.57 7.85 7.22
C ILE A 442 -17.19 6.98 6.12
N HIS A 443 -16.38 6.04 5.58
CA HIS A 443 -16.80 5.02 4.63
C HIS A 443 -16.17 3.70 5.04
N ILE A 444 -16.96 2.82 5.65
CA ILE A 444 -16.47 1.51 6.12
C ILE A 444 -16.46 0.54 4.95
N PRO A 445 -15.30 -0.03 4.58
CA PRO A 445 -15.21 -1.07 3.57
C PRO A 445 -16.05 -2.29 3.98
N ARG A 446 -16.81 -2.85 3.04
CA ARG A 446 -17.71 -3.97 3.28
C ARG A 446 -17.04 -5.30 2.95
N ILE A 447 -17.51 -6.38 3.55
CA ILE A 447 -17.05 -7.75 3.31
C ILE A 447 -17.07 -8.05 1.81
N GLY A 448 -15.95 -8.60 1.30
CA GLY A 448 -15.74 -8.91 -0.10
C GLY A 448 -15.26 -7.75 -0.98
N GLN A 449 -15.05 -6.55 -0.42
CA GLN A 449 -14.39 -5.45 -1.12
C GLN A 449 -12.87 -5.60 -1.05
N GLU A 450 -12.19 -5.18 -2.10
CA GLU A 450 -10.74 -5.15 -2.17
C GLU A 450 -10.22 -3.80 -1.69
N VAL A 451 -9.32 -3.84 -0.72
CA VAL A 451 -8.71 -2.65 -0.10
C VAL A 451 -7.21 -2.62 -0.34
N ILE A 452 -6.65 -1.42 -0.36
CA ILE A 452 -5.22 -1.17 -0.42
C ILE A 452 -4.72 -1.08 1.02
N VAL A 453 -3.79 -1.94 1.39
CA VAL A 453 -3.16 -1.98 2.69
C VAL A 453 -1.73 -1.50 2.57
N ASP A 454 -1.38 -0.48 3.31
CA ASP A 454 -0.02 -0.01 3.54
C ASP A 454 0.45 -0.45 4.92
N PHE A 455 1.73 -0.28 5.23
CA PHE A 455 2.35 -0.75 6.46
C PHE A 455 3.19 0.37 7.06
N LEU A 456 2.89 0.74 8.31
CA LEU A 456 3.62 1.80 9.00
C LEU A 456 5.11 1.43 9.11
N GLU A 457 5.99 2.32 8.64
CA GLU A 457 7.44 2.07 8.55
C GLU A 457 7.79 0.75 7.79
N GLY A 458 6.91 0.29 6.91
CA GLY A 458 7.09 -0.99 6.22
C GLY A 458 6.99 -2.23 7.13
N ASN A 459 6.57 -2.07 8.37
CA ASN A 459 6.43 -3.17 9.33
C ASN A 459 5.17 -4.00 9.03
N PRO A 460 5.29 -5.29 8.64
CA PRO A 460 4.14 -6.14 8.34
C PRO A 460 3.18 -6.32 9.52
N ASP A 461 3.62 -6.06 10.75
CA ASP A 461 2.81 -6.16 11.96
C ASP A 461 1.92 -4.92 12.18
N SER A 462 2.09 -3.87 11.38
CA SER A 462 1.40 -2.57 11.53
C SER A 462 0.65 -2.16 10.27
N PRO A 463 -0.33 -2.95 9.80
CA PRO A 463 -1.11 -2.65 8.60
C PRO A 463 -2.06 -1.47 8.79
N LEU A 464 -2.26 -0.69 7.70
CA LEU A 464 -3.18 0.43 7.61
C LEU A 464 -3.89 0.41 6.25
N ILE A 465 -5.22 0.41 6.21
CA ILE A 465 -5.97 0.52 4.96
C ILE A 465 -5.97 1.98 4.51
N VAL A 466 -5.41 2.25 3.32
CA VAL A 466 -5.25 3.59 2.75
C VAL A 466 -6.22 3.89 1.61
N GLY A 467 -6.98 2.88 1.14
CA GLY A 467 -7.95 3.05 0.07
C GLY A 467 -8.64 1.76 -0.32
N SER A 468 -9.47 1.83 -1.36
CA SER A 468 -10.16 0.69 -1.96
C SER A 468 -9.99 0.71 -3.48
N VAL A 469 -10.04 -0.46 -4.12
CA VAL A 469 -9.93 -0.61 -5.57
C VAL A 469 -11.06 -1.47 -6.12
N TYR A 470 -11.50 -1.16 -7.34
CA TYR A 470 -12.42 -2.02 -8.06
C TYR A 470 -11.68 -3.20 -8.70
N ASN A 471 -12.39 -4.31 -8.87
CA ASN A 471 -11.88 -5.49 -9.57
C ASN A 471 -12.97 -6.09 -10.47
N ALA A 472 -12.66 -7.20 -11.16
CA ALA A 472 -13.59 -7.82 -12.12
C ALA A 472 -14.92 -8.31 -11.51
N VAL A 473 -14.98 -8.51 -10.19
CA VAL A 473 -16.19 -8.92 -9.46
C VAL A 473 -16.92 -7.72 -8.84
N LYS A 474 -16.16 -6.73 -8.36
CA LYS A 474 -16.65 -5.50 -7.75
C LYS A 474 -16.36 -4.34 -8.71
N MET A 475 -17.17 -4.23 -9.77
CA MET A 475 -17.03 -3.21 -10.81
C MET A 475 -17.45 -1.83 -10.31
N PRO A 476 -16.95 -0.73 -10.93
CA PRO A 476 -17.40 0.62 -10.66
C PRO A 476 -18.93 0.76 -10.79
N PRO A 477 -19.58 1.69 -10.04
CA PRO A 477 -21.02 1.87 -10.04
C PRO A 477 -21.58 2.35 -11.39
N TYR A 478 -20.70 2.88 -12.25
CA TYR A 478 -21.09 3.39 -13.58
C TYR A 478 -20.38 2.58 -14.67
N THR A 479 -21.11 2.25 -15.74
CA THR A 479 -20.55 1.47 -16.85
C THR A 479 -19.48 2.25 -17.61
N LEU A 480 -18.24 1.83 -17.52
CA LEU A 480 -17.12 2.42 -18.23
C LEU A 480 -16.79 1.63 -19.50
N PRO A 481 -16.27 2.28 -20.55
CA PRO A 481 -15.94 3.71 -20.68
C PRO A 481 -17.11 4.61 -21.12
N ALA A 482 -18.31 4.07 -21.27
CA ALA A 482 -19.46 4.79 -21.83
C ALA A 482 -19.82 6.05 -20.98
N ASN A 483 -19.75 5.93 -19.66
CA ASN A 483 -20.11 6.97 -18.70
C ASN A 483 -18.90 7.62 -18.03
N LYS A 484 -17.83 7.84 -18.78
CA LYS A 484 -16.56 8.39 -18.23
C LYS A 484 -16.65 9.86 -17.77
N THR A 485 -17.73 10.55 -18.08
CA THR A 485 -17.99 11.94 -17.66
C THR A 485 -18.80 12.01 -16.37
N GLN A 486 -19.26 10.87 -15.91
CA GLN A 486 -20.09 10.85 -14.69
C GLN A 486 -19.23 10.68 -13.43
N SER A 487 -19.56 11.37 -12.31
CA SER A 487 -18.92 11.30 -11.01
C SER A 487 -19.90 11.36 -9.82
N GLY A 488 -19.71 10.61 -8.70
CA GLY A 488 -20.64 10.59 -7.57
C GLY A 488 -20.31 9.61 -6.47
N ILE A 489 -21.10 9.62 -5.47
CA ILE A 489 -21.09 8.64 -4.39
C ILE A 489 -22.40 7.87 -4.49
N LYS A 490 -22.28 6.55 -4.69
CA LYS A 490 -23.43 5.64 -4.73
C LYS A 490 -23.28 4.62 -3.60
N SER A 491 -24.20 4.62 -2.65
CA SER A 491 -24.26 3.63 -1.58
C SER A 491 -25.07 2.39 -1.99
N ARG A 492 -25.25 1.45 -1.09
CA ARG A 492 -26.16 0.32 -1.24
C ARG A 492 -26.80 0.03 0.11
N SER A 493 -28.10 -0.21 0.11
CA SER A 493 -28.84 -0.59 1.31
C SER A 493 -28.28 -1.89 1.92
N SER A 494 -28.24 -2.00 3.23
CA SER A 494 -27.78 -3.16 4.02
C SER A 494 -28.85 -3.46 5.09
N GLN A 495 -29.17 -4.74 5.33
CA GLN A 495 -28.68 -5.98 4.75
C GLN A 495 -29.55 -6.41 3.58
N GLY A 496 -28.94 -7.09 2.58
CA GLY A 496 -29.67 -7.74 1.50
C GLY A 496 -30.10 -6.82 0.38
N GLY A 497 -29.69 -5.55 0.35
CA GLY A 497 -29.99 -4.62 -0.73
C GLY A 497 -29.39 -5.04 -2.07
N SER A 498 -30.16 -4.88 -3.18
CA SER A 498 -29.69 -5.09 -4.55
C SER A 498 -28.92 -3.87 -5.08
N ALA A 499 -28.49 -3.91 -6.34
CA ALA A 499 -27.90 -2.76 -7.02
C ALA A 499 -28.89 -1.59 -7.22
N ASP A 500 -30.20 -1.86 -7.11
CA ASP A 500 -31.26 -0.88 -7.29
C ASP A 500 -31.66 -0.17 -5.99
N ASN A 501 -31.16 -0.66 -4.83
CA ASN A 501 -31.44 -0.07 -3.53
C ASN A 501 -30.25 0.78 -3.06
N TYR A 502 -30.27 2.09 -3.33
CA TYR A 502 -29.12 2.96 -3.10
C TYR A 502 -29.51 4.42 -2.80
N ASN A 503 -28.61 5.12 -2.14
CA ASN A 503 -28.60 6.58 -2.14
C ASN A 503 -27.46 7.06 -3.03
N GLU A 504 -27.65 8.16 -3.77
CA GLU A 504 -26.67 8.64 -4.73
C GLU A 504 -26.60 10.17 -4.79
N ILE A 505 -25.38 10.70 -4.85
CA ILE A 505 -25.11 12.05 -5.36
C ILE A 505 -24.20 11.87 -6.57
N ARG A 506 -24.70 12.25 -7.75
CA ARG A 506 -24.00 12.08 -9.02
C ARG A 506 -23.89 13.39 -9.77
N PHE A 507 -22.77 13.58 -10.42
CA PHE A 507 -22.50 14.66 -11.38
C PHE A 507 -22.33 14.06 -12.76
N GLU A 508 -22.96 14.63 -13.76
CA GLU A 508 -22.67 14.41 -15.18
C GLU A 508 -22.02 15.67 -15.74
N ASP A 509 -20.76 15.55 -16.20
CA ASP A 509 -19.97 16.68 -16.71
C ASP A 509 -19.89 16.69 -18.25
N LYS A 510 -20.76 15.95 -18.93
CA LYS A 510 -20.83 15.94 -20.40
C LYS A 510 -21.38 17.27 -20.89
N LYS A 511 -20.55 18.04 -21.60
CA LYS A 511 -20.88 19.37 -22.13
C LYS A 511 -22.19 19.38 -22.89
N GLY A 512 -23.13 20.20 -22.42
CA GLY A 512 -24.49 20.32 -22.98
C GLY A 512 -25.49 19.30 -22.44
N SER A 513 -25.07 18.47 -21.45
CA SER A 513 -25.93 17.50 -20.76
C SER A 513 -25.55 17.39 -19.30
N GLU A 514 -25.01 18.49 -18.73
CA GLU A 514 -24.56 18.56 -17.35
C GLU A 514 -25.76 18.38 -16.40
N GLU A 515 -25.55 17.54 -15.35
CA GLU A 515 -26.60 17.20 -14.39
C GLU A 515 -26.01 17.00 -12.98
N ILE A 516 -26.77 17.40 -11.95
CA ILE A 516 -26.55 16.93 -10.58
C ILE A 516 -27.80 16.14 -10.18
N LEU A 517 -27.62 14.85 -9.90
CA LEU A 517 -28.67 13.97 -9.39
C LEU A 517 -28.47 13.73 -7.89
N ILE A 518 -29.52 13.99 -7.10
CA ILE A 518 -29.62 13.57 -5.71
C ILE A 518 -30.75 12.55 -5.62
N HIS A 519 -30.42 11.32 -5.28
CA HIS A 519 -31.38 10.22 -5.13
C HIS A 519 -31.33 9.66 -3.71
N ALA A 520 -32.47 9.62 -3.05
CA ALA A 520 -32.67 8.96 -1.77
C ALA A 520 -33.52 7.71 -1.99
N GLU A 521 -33.06 6.56 -1.54
CA GLU A 521 -33.80 5.30 -1.63
C GLU A 521 -35.15 5.33 -0.91
N LYS A 522 -35.21 6.08 0.17
CA LYS A 522 -36.44 6.17 0.96
C LYS A 522 -36.76 7.63 1.37
N ASP A 523 -36.06 8.17 2.30
CA ASP A 523 -36.34 9.45 2.92
C ASP A 523 -35.21 10.46 2.63
N LEU A 524 -35.57 11.70 2.29
CA LEU A 524 -34.63 12.82 2.18
C LEU A 524 -35.05 13.91 3.17
N THR A 525 -34.18 14.23 4.12
CA THR A 525 -34.35 15.34 5.08
C THR A 525 -33.31 16.42 4.78
N THR A 526 -33.77 17.67 4.64
CA THR A 526 -32.89 18.84 4.48
C THR A 526 -33.19 19.81 5.60
N GLU A 527 -32.19 20.19 6.38
CA GLU A 527 -32.28 21.14 7.48
C GLU A 527 -31.30 22.29 7.23
N VAL A 528 -31.80 23.54 7.34
CA VAL A 528 -31.01 24.76 7.16
C VAL A 528 -31.28 25.67 8.36
N GLU A 529 -30.23 25.90 9.17
CA GLU A 529 -30.38 26.63 10.44
C GLU A 529 -30.57 28.16 10.27
N HIS A 530 -30.27 28.73 9.11
CA HIS A 530 -30.41 30.17 8.89
C HIS A 530 -31.10 30.45 7.58
N ASP A 531 -30.42 30.64 6.48
CA ASP A 531 -31.02 31.09 5.21
C ASP A 531 -30.86 30.06 4.10
N GLU A 532 -31.92 29.78 3.34
CA GLU A 532 -31.87 29.06 2.07
C GLU A 532 -32.13 30.02 0.91
N THR A 533 -31.23 30.06 -0.07
CA THR A 533 -31.43 30.77 -1.33
C THR A 533 -31.41 29.80 -2.50
N ARG A 534 -32.46 29.79 -3.31
CA ARG A 534 -32.60 28.94 -4.48
C ARG A 534 -32.81 29.75 -5.75
N THR A 535 -31.90 29.67 -6.70
CA THR A 535 -32.03 30.34 -8.01
C THR A 535 -32.06 29.30 -9.13
N VAL A 536 -33.10 29.35 -9.99
CA VAL A 536 -33.24 28.46 -11.14
C VAL A 536 -33.34 29.37 -12.39
N GLN A 537 -32.40 29.22 -13.32
CA GLN A 537 -32.28 30.09 -14.49
C GLN A 537 -33.34 29.79 -15.57
N HIS A 538 -33.86 28.60 -15.63
CA HIS A 538 -34.80 28.16 -16.65
C HIS A 538 -36.05 27.57 -15.96
N ASP A 539 -36.27 26.27 -15.96
CA ASP A 539 -37.52 25.67 -15.48
C ASP A 539 -37.34 24.99 -14.12
N ARG A 540 -38.37 25.01 -13.30
CA ARG A 540 -38.52 24.22 -12.11
C ARG A 540 -39.78 23.38 -12.17
N THR A 541 -39.64 22.08 -12.04
CA THR A 541 -40.74 21.13 -11.92
C THR A 541 -40.78 20.51 -10.52
N THR A 542 -41.94 20.46 -9.87
CA THR A 542 -42.14 19.75 -8.61
C THR A 542 -43.26 18.75 -8.79
N ASN A 543 -43.00 17.48 -8.49
CA ASN A 543 -44.04 16.42 -8.53
C ASN A 543 -44.08 15.72 -7.16
N ILE A 544 -45.24 15.74 -6.50
CA ILE A 544 -45.48 15.14 -5.21
C ILE A 544 -46.68 14.19 -5.34
N GLN A 545 -46.46 12.89 -5.12
CA GLN A 545 -47.47 11.87 -5.37
C GLN A 545 -48.55 11.77 -4.27
N ASN A 546 -48.23 12.23 -3.06
CA ASN A 546 -49.16 12.21 -1.94
C ASN A 546 -49.42 13.63 -1.40
N ASP A 547 -48.92 13.99 -0.25
CA ASP A 547 -49.24 15.20 0.44
C ASP A 547 -48.10 16.22 0.42
N GLU A 548 -48.39 17.51 0.22
CA GLU A 548 -47.47 18.63 0.48
C GLU A 548 -47.96 19.48 1.62
N THR A 549 -47.14 19.73 2.62
CA THR A 549 -47.41 20.64 3.71
C THR A 549 -46.38 21.75 3.76
N VAL A 550 -46.83 23.01 3.65
CA VAL A 550 -45.94 24.18 3.74
C VAL A 550 -46.37 25.07 4.91
N THR A 551 -45.48 25.24 5.90
CA THR A 551 -45.67 26.12 7.04
C THR A 551 -44.69 27.27 7.01
N ILE A 552 -45.24 28.53 7.04
CA ILE A 552 -44.40 29.74 7.03
C ILE A 552 -44.82 30.61 8.20
N GLN A 553 -43.96 30.76 9.20
CA GLN A 553 -44.23 31.61 10.37
C GLN A 553 -44.16 33.10 10.07
N GLY A 554 -43.43 33.49 9.04
CA GLY A 554 -43.26 34.87 8.61
C GLY A 554 -44.16 35.25 7.43
N LYS A 555 -43.61 36.00 6.49
CA LYS A 555 -44.29 36.47 5.29
C LYS A 555 -43.96 35.63 4.07
N ARG A 556 -44.96 35.17 3.32
CA ARG A 556 -44.77 34.60 1.99
C ARG A 556 -45.05 35.68 0.95
N LYS A 557 -44.12 35.89 0.02
CA LYS A 557 -44.29 36.72 -1.19
C LYS A 557 -44.17 35.79 -2.40
N HIS A 558 -45.20 35.87 -3.27
CA HIS A 558 -45.24 35.18 -4.52
C HIS A 558 -45.42 36.21 -5.65
N TYR A 559 -44.55 36.18 -6.64
CA TYR A 559 -44.58 37.08 -7.78
C TYR A 559 -44.36 36.29 -9.07
N VAL A 560 -45.38 36.30 -9.94
CA VAL A 560 -45.35 35.65 -11.27
C VAL A 560 -45.51 36.74 -12.31
N VAL A 561 -44.54 36.81 -13.26
CA VAL A 561 -44.59 37.80 -14.34
C VAL A 561 -45.53 37.34 -15.47
N GLY A 562 -45.62 36.05 -15.71
CA GLY A 562 -46.47 35.47 -16.74
C GLY A 562 -47.84 35.02 -16.19
N GLU A 563 -48.32 33.94 -16.74
CA GLU A 563 -49.59 33.30 -16.34
C GLU A 563 -49.40 32.39 -15.15
N GLU A 564 -50.26 32.47 -14.14
CA GLU A 564 -50.37 31.49 -13.07
C GLU A 564 -51.67 30.68 -13.21
N GLN A 565 -51.55 29.37 -13.24
CA GLN A 565 -52.66 28.45 -13.31
C GLN A 565 -52.74 27.61 -12.02
N VAL A 566 -53.89 27.59 -11.37
CA VAL A 566 -54.14 26.76 -10.19
C VAL A 566 -55.33 25.86 -10.50
N GLN A 567 -55.13 24.55 -10.43
CA GLN A 567 -56.18 23.55 -10.60
C GLN A 567 -56.25 22.66 -9.36
N THR A 568 -57.44 22.43 -8.82
CA THR A 568 -57.71 21.52 -7.72
C THR A 568 -58.89 20.65 -8.14
N ASP A 569 -58.70 19.35 -8.20
CA ASP A 569 -59.76 18.40 -8.58
C ASP A 569 -60.71 18.11 -7.39
N GLY A 570 -60.28 18.37 -6.17
CA GLY A 570 -61.10 18.33 -4.94
C GLY A 570 -61.50 19.72 -4.45
N ASP A 571 -61.61 19.89 -3.16
CA ASP A 571 -62.02 21.16 -2.53
C ASP A 571 -60.83 22.12 -2.40
N LEU A 572 -61.07 23.40 -2.67
CA LEU A 572 -60.11 24.47 -2.43
C LEU A 572 -60.62 25.34 -1.25
N HIS A 573 -59.91 25.28 -0.13
CA HIS A 573 -60.23 26.10 1.06
C HIS A 573 -59.22 27.25 1.21
N LEU A 574 -59.71 28.48 1.15
CA LEU A 574 -58.90 29.70 1.38
C LEU A 574 -59.43 30.42 2.63
N THR A 575 -58.57 30.57 3.65
CA THR A 575 -58.90 31.27 4.89
C THR A 575 -57.93 32.39 5.16
N ALA A 576 -58.42 33.64 5.29
CA ALA A 576 -57.63 34.78 5.72
C ALA A 576 -58.22 35.33 7.02
N SER A 577 -57.49 35.33 8.11
CA SER A 577 -57.93 35.77 9.41
C SER A 577 -58.16 37.26 9.49
N GLN A 578 -57.62 38.04 8.61
CA GLN A 578 -57.77 39.50 8.55
C GLN A 578 -58.37 39.94 7.19
N ASN A 579 -57.56 40.29 6.23
CA ASN A 579 -57.99 40.85 4.96
C ASN A 579 -57.52 39.94 3.79
N GLN A 580 -58.46 39.73 2.85
CA GLN A 580 -58.14 39.24 1.52
C GLN A 580 -58.38 40.40 0.54
N ASN A 581 -57.35 40.86 -0.14
CA ASN A 581 -57.44 41.92 -1.15
C ASN A 581 -57.09 41.35 -2.53
N GLU A 582 -58.01 41.45 -3.46
CA GLU A 582 -57.88 41.01 -4.83
C GLU A 582 -57.97 42.19 -5.78
N LYS A 583 -57.03 42.34 -6.71
CA LYS A 583 -57.05 43.39 -7.73
C LYS A 583 -56.80 42.76 -9.06
N VAL A 584 -57.72 42.86 -10.00
CA VAL A 584 -57.69 42.37 -11.35
C VAL A 584 -57.65 43.53 -12.31
N GLY A 585 -56.67 43.65 -13.23
CA GLY A 585 -56.47 44.78 -14.10
C GLY A 585 -57.47 44.87 -15.27
N MET A 586 -57.93 43.71 -15.76
CA MET A 586 -58.86 43.75 -16.93
C MET A 586 -60.17 43.00 -16.63
N SER A 587 -60.19 41.70 -16.45
CA SER A 587 -61.43 40.93 -16.34
C SER A 587 -61.39 39.96 -15.16
N TYR A 588 -62.39 39.89 -14.34
CA TYR A 588 -62.57 38.88 -13.34
C TYR A 588 -63.79 38.04 -13.72
N SER A 589 -63.57 36.77 -13.96
CA SER A 589 -64.62 35.81 -14.31
C SER A 589 -64.75 34.71 -13.26
N ARG A 590 -65.96 34.47 -12.76
CA ARG A 590 -66.23 33.36 -11.83
C ARG A 590 -67.35 32.49 -12.34
N GLN A 591 -67.11 31.24 -12.56
CA GLN A 591 -68.12 30.28 -13.00
C GLN A 591 -68.28 29.23 -11.88
N VAL A 592 -69.50 29.00 -11.42
CA VAL A 592 -69.75 27.99 -10.41
C VAL A 592 -70.94 27.12 -10.88
N GLY A 593 -70.78 25.82 -10.83
CA GLY A 593 -71.75 24.86 -11.38
C GLY A 593 -73.05 24.79 -10.56
N MET A 594 -72.99 25.06 -9.26
CA MET A 594 -74.17 24.93 -8.41
C MET A 594 -74.50 26.21 -7.67
N THR A 595 -73.67 26.60 -6.66
CA THR A 595 -74.13 27.68 -5.72
C THR A 595 -73.01 28.66 -5.42
N ILE A 596 -73.24 29.92 -5.42
CA ILE A 596 -72.36 30.96 -4.86
C ILE A 596 -73.04 31.53 -3.59
N ASN A 597 -72.41 31.44 -2.44
CA ASN A 597 -72.81 31.99 -1.20
C ASN A 597 -71.81 33.06 -0.71
N ASP A 598 -72.15 34.33 -0.85
CA ASP A 598 -71.34 35.43 -0.33
C ASP A 598 -72.02 35.99 0.92
N LYS A 599 -71.27 36.01 2.04
CA LYS A 599 -71.80 36.58 3.34
C LYS A 599 -70.80 37.56 3.90
N ALA A 600 -71.28 38.79 4.09
CA ALA A 600 -70.52 39.85 4.75
C ALA A 600 -71.21 40.16 6.14
N GLY A 601 -70.38 40.25 7.20
CA GLY A 601 -70.88 40.52 8.54
C GLY A 601 -71.42 41.94 8.71
N MET A 602 -70.90 42.87 7.95
CA MET A 602 -71.33 44.28 8.02
C MET A 602 -71.80 44.83 6.66
N ASN A 603 -70.90 44.91 5.71
CA ASN A 603 -71.20 45.58 4.43
C ASN A 603 -70.81 44.70 3.23
N TYR A 604 -71.63 44.63 2.23
CA TYR A 604 -71.34 44.03 0.92
C TYR A 604 -71.60 45.08 -0.11
N GLY A 605 -70.57 45.54 -0.82
CA GLY A 605 -70.65 46.59 -1.81
C GLY A 605 -70.36 46.09 -3.21
N MET A 606 -71.13 46.38 -4.21
CA MET A 606 -70.89 46.21 -5.63
C MET A 606 -70.93 47.58 -6.32
N ASP A 607 -69.80 47.95 -7.00
CA ASP A 607 -69.73 49.15 -7.78
C ASP A 607 -69.25 48.87 -9.18
N ALA A 608 -69.92 49.37 -10.21
CA ALA A 608 -69.59 49.21 -11.59
C ALA A 608 -69.70 50.50 -12.38
N GLY A 609 -68.67 50.95 -13.04
CA GLY A 609 -68.64 52.19 -13.78
C GLY A 609 -69.66 52.27 -14.93
N MET A 610 -70.16 51.16 -15.43
CA MET A 610 -71.14 51.15 -16.55
C MET A 610 -72.42 50.41 -16.18
N ALA A 611 -72.37 49.15 -15.83
CA ALA A 611 -73.62 48.39 -15.57
C ALA A 611 -73.38 47.20 -14.59
N ILE A 612 -74.39 46.95 -13.72
CA ILE A 612 -74.54 45.73 -12.95
C ILE A 612 -75.76 45.01 -13.54
N HIS A 613 -75.55 43.77 -14.05
CA HIS A 613 -76.60 42.94 -14.60
C HIS A 613 -76.85 41.73 -13.70
N LEU A 614 -78.00 41.66 -13.08
CA LEU A 614 -78.43 40.55 -12.26
C LEU A 614 -79.53 39.78 -13.01
N LYS A 615 -79.27 38.51 -13.39
CA LYS A 615 -80.28 37.71 -14.09
C LYS A 615 -80.40 36.33 -13.42
N ALA A 616 -81.61 36.02 -13.05
CA ALA A 616 -81.94 34.64 -12.60
C ALA A 616 -82.91 34.00 -13.60
N GLY A 617 -82.82 32.68 -13.73
CA GLY A 617 -83.73 31.91 -14.60
C GLY A 617 -85.13 31.79 -14.02
N MET A 618 -85.26 31.85 -12.72
CA MET A 618 -86.56 31.71 -12.02
C MET A 618 -86.88 32.90 -11.10
N THR A 619 -86.11 33.21 -10.14
CA THR A 619 -86.44 34.19 -9.14
C THR A 619 -85.22 35.00 -8.69
N THR A 620 -85.32 36.32 -8.59
CA THR A 620 -84.41 37.19 -7.87
C THR A 620 -85.10 37.77 -6.65
N VAL A 621 -84.52 37.54 -5.50
CA VAL A 621 -84.99 38.07 -4.22
C VAL A 621 -84.01 39.10 -3.69
N ILE A 622 -84.53 40.29 -3.36
CA ILE A 622 -83.71 41.31 -2.68
C ILE A 622 -84.43 41.63 -1.42
N GLU A 623 -83.86 41.28 -0.28
CA GLU A 623 -84.55 41.51 1.04
C GLU A 623 -83.65 42.39 1.91
N ALA A 624 -84.26 43.38 2.54
CA ALA A 624 -83.64 44.27 3.48
C ALA A 624 -84.45 44.42 4.75
N GLY A 625 -83.87 44.20 5.93
CA GLY A 625 -84.65 44.28 7.20
C GLY A 625 -85.21 45.65 7.59
N MET A 626 -84.56 46.70 7.05
CA MET A 626 -85.02 48.05 7.34
C MET A 626 -85.43 48.91 6.13
N GLY A 627 -84.71 48.74 5.02
CA GLY A 627 -85.01 49.49 3.86
C GLY A 627 -84.25 49.08 2.60
N LEU A 628 -84.77 49.12 1.43
CA LEU A 628 -84.27 48.92 0.14
C LEU A 628 -84.44 50.16 -0.72
N THR A 629 -83.39 50.78 -1.17
CA THR A 629 -83.42 51.91 -2.08
C THR A 629 -82.81 51.55 -3.43
N ILE A 630 -83.62 51.66 -4.53
CA ILE A 630 -83.13 51.55 -5.92
C ILE A 630 -83.17 52.98 -6.51
N LYS A 631 -81.96 53.54 -6.79
CA LYS A 631 -81.88 54.93 -7.16
C LYS A 631 -81.14 55.10 -8.51
N SER A 632 -81.67 56.05 -9.33
CA SER A 632 -81.01 56.55 -10.54
C SER A 632 -80.99 58.05 -10.60
N ALA A 633 -80.32 58.69 -11.56
CA ALA A 633 -80.37 60.14 -11.71
C ALA A 633 -81.82 60.77 -12.00
N GLY A 634 -82.73 59.92 -12.49
CA GLY A 634 -84.04 60.31 -12.87
C GLY A 634 -85.14 59.84 -11.93
N GLY A 635 -84.85 59.13 -10.86
CA GLY A 635 -85.83 58.61 -9.91
C GLY A 635 -85.30 57.57 -8.96
N SER A 636 -86.07 57.16 -7.98
CA SER A 636 -85.82 56.16 -7.00
C SER A 636 -87.03 55.30 -6.68
N ILE A 637 -86.80 54.03 -6.26
CA ILE A 637 -87.80 53.22 -5.57
C ILE A 637 -87.16 52.96 -4.17
N ASP A 638 -87.92 53.40 -3.17
CA ASP A 638 -87.49 53.18 -1.77
C ASP A 638 -88.62 52.38 -1.05
N ILE A 639 -88.12 51.17 -0.57
CA ILE A 639 -89.02 50.24 0.14
C ILE A 639 -88.54 50.21 1.59
N ASN A 640 -89.39 50.67 2.53
CA ASN A 640 -89.04 50.73 3.93
C ASN A 640 -90.33 50.35 4.78
N PRO A 641 -90.19 50.21 6.10
CA PRO A 641 -91.36 49.81 6.96
C PRO A 641 -92.56 50.67 6.86
N VAL A 642 -92.48 51.88 6.33
CA VAL A 642 -93.61 52.79 6.16
C VAL A 642 -94.38 52.57 4.87
N GLY A 643 -93.69 52.01 3.86
CA GLY A 643 -94.32 51.76 2.56
C GLY A 643 -93.28 51.71 1.38
N VAL A 644 -93.83 51.57 0.15
CA VAL A 644 -93.04 51.63 -1.08
C VAL A 644 -93.18 53.04 -1.66
N PHE A 645 -92.13 53.82 -1.73
CA PHE A 645 -92.07 55.17 -2.28
C PHE A 645 -91.39 55.11 -3.66
N ILE A 646 -92.11 55.52 -4.68
CA ILE A 646 -91.57 55.63 -6.05
C ILE A 646 -91.60 57.09 -6.43
N GLN A 647 -90.38 57.64 -6.71
CA GLN A 647 -90.22 59.04 -7.07
C GLN A 647 -89.45 59.13 -8.39
N GLY A 648 -90.05 59.89 -9.36
CA GLY A 648 -89.34 60.08 -10.64
C GLY A 648 -90.06 61.21 -11.43
N ASN A 649 -89.39 61.77 -12.44
CA ASN A 649 -89.96 62.78 -13.32
C ASN A 649 -91.15 62.27 -14.12
N MET A 650 -91.36 61.03 -14.37
CA MET A 650 -92.48 60.28 -14.81
C MET A 650 -92.47 58.90 -14.20
N VAL A 651 -93.58 58.41 -13.71
CA VAL A 651 -93.73 57.05 -13.18
C VAL A 651 -94.76 56.31 -14.04
N PHE A 652 -94.35 55.31 -14.78
CA PHE A 652 -95.16 54.43 -15.59
C PHE A 652 -95.43 53.12 -14.84
N ILE A 653 -96.66 52.91 -14.49
CA ILE A 653 -97.15 51.67 -13.82
C ILE A 653 -97.97 50.90 -14.86
N ASN A 654 -97.44 49.71 -15.19
CA ASN A 654 -98.13 48.77 -16.04
C ASN A 654 -98.18 49.13 -17.56
N THR A 655 -97.20 49.83 -18.13
CA THR A 655 -97.15 50.26 -19.53
C THR A 655 -96.07 49.46 -20.32
N GLY A 656 -96.38 48.29 -20.77
CA GLY A 656 -95.57 47.51 -21.76
C GLY A 656 -94.01 47.41 -21.54
N ALA A 657 -93.43 46.35 -21.90
CA ALA A 657 -92.03 46.02 -21.62
C ALA A 657 -91.01 46.94 -22.35
N ALA A 658 -90.17 47.64 -21.59
CA ALA A 658 -88.85 48.15 -22.13
C ALA A 658 -87.84 47.02 -22.21
N ASN A 659 -87.53 46.53 -23.39
CA ASN A 659 -86.46 45.58 -23.56
C ASN A 659 -85.13 46.30 -23.54
N VAL A 660 -84.46 46.28 -22.40
CA VAL A 660 -83.05 46.60 -22.37
C VAL A 660 -82.32 45.29 -22.57
N ALA A 661 -81.54 45.10 -23.65
CA ALA A 661 -80.70 44.00 -23.84
C ALA A 661 -79.63 43.93 -22.75
N GLY A 662 -79.65 42.91 -21.92
CA GLY A 662 -78.62 42.71 -20.90
C GLY A 662 -77.33 42.21 -21.55
N CYS A 663 -76.17 42.72 -21.08
CA CYS A 663 -74.89 42.18 -21.43
C CYS A 663 -74.78 40.75 -20.90
N GLY A 664 -74.71 39.77 -21.81
CA GLY A 664 -74.41 38.39 -21.43
C GLY A 664 -72.99 38.25 -20.90
N SER A 665 -72.83 37.65 -19.77
CA SER A 665 -71.49 37.24 -19.27
C SER A 665 -71.26 35.84 -19.71
N SER A 666 -70.17 35.61 -20.49
CA SER A 666 -69.63 34.29 -20.81
C SER A 666 -68.28 34.19 -20.15
N PRO A 667 -68.16 33.64 -18.93
CA PRO A 667 -66.88 33.44 -18.31
C PRO A 667 -66.06 32.44 -19.12
N THR A 668 -64.78 32.73 -19.37
CA THR A 668 -63.83 31.83 -19.99
C THR A 668 -63.42 30.76 -18.96
N SER A 669 -63.47 29.48 -19.33
CA SER A 669 -62.93 28.41 -18.48
C SER A 669 -61.43 28.54 -18.38
N PRO A 670 -60.84 28.35 -17.21
CA PRO A 670 -59.39 28.29 -17.06
C PRO A 670 -58.80 27.11 -17.86
N THR A 671 -57.62 27.31 -18.48
CA THR A 671 -56.86 26.23 -19.14
C THR A 671 -56.27 25.33 -18.10
N SER A 672 -56.36 23.99 -18.27
CA SER A 672 -55.71 23.01 -17.36
C SER A 672 -54.22 23.08 -17.50
N PRO A 673 -53.47 23.11 -16.40
CA PRO A 673 -52.03 22.96 -16.44
C PRO A 673 -51.63 21.61 -17.02
N GLY A 674 -50.63 21.59 -17.94
CA GLY A 674 -50.10 20.35 -18.51
C GLY A 674 -49.48 19.48 -17.39
N GLN A 675 -49.70 18.16 -17.37
CA GLN A 675 -49.01 17.26 -16.47
C GLN A 675 -47.53 17.29 -16.75
N ALA A 676 -46.73 17.51 -15.72
CA ALA A 676 -45.30 17.38 -15.81
C ALA A 676 -44.91 15.92 -16.02
N VAL A 677 -44.48 15.54 -17.25
CA VAL A 677 -43.97 14.23 -17.54
C VAL A 677 -42.52 14.19 -17.00
N LEU A 678 -42.30 13.47 -15.90
CA LEU A 678 -40.96 13.10 -15.46
C LEU A 678 -40.35 12.17 -16.49
N ALA A 679 -39.53 12.71 -17.40
CA ALA A 679 -38.63 11.92 -18.18
C ALA A 679 -37.48 11.45 -17.29
N LEU A 680 -37.58 10.23 -16.73
CA LEU A 680 -36.47 9.50 -16.09
C LEU A 680 -35.48 9.12 -17.19
N ALA A 681 -34.61 10.04 -17.56
CA ALA A 681 -33.41 9.70 -18.32
C ALA A 681 -32.37 9.13 -17.37
N HIS A 682 -32.34 7.82 -17.24
CA HIS A 682 -31.20 7.12 -16.66
C HIS A 682 -30.00 7.23 -17.60
N THR A 683 -29.10 8.13 -17.36
CA THR A 683 -27.77 8.09 -17.91
C THR A 683 -26.77 8.21 -16.77
N ALA A 684 -26.02 7.12 -16.64
CA ALA A 684 -25.04 6.89 -15.61
C ALA A 684 -23.72 7.64 -15.90
N GLY A 685 -23.08 8.20 -14.90
CA GLY A 685 -21.67 8.47 -14.94
C GLY A 685 -21.14 9.63 -14.13
N ALA A 686 -20.11 9.38 -13.46
CA ALA A 686 -18.89 10.10 -13.14
C ALA A 686 -18.65 10.56 -11.71
N ALA A 687 -17.56 10.20 -11.10
CA ALA A 687 -16.90 10.95 -10.02
C ALA A 687 -15.47 10.55 -9.75
N ALA A 688 -14.55 11.40 -9.90
CA ALA A 688 -13.24 11.30 -9.24
C ALA A 688 -12.48 12.63 -9.30
N ALA A 689 -12.86 13.63 -8.54
CA ALA A 689 -12.06 14.87 -8.53
C ALA A 689 -12.02 15.64 -7.20
N MET A 690 -12.46 15.11 -6.08
CA MET A 690 -12.38 15.86 -4.80
C MET A 690 -11.36 15.34 -3.78
N ALA A 691 -10.65 14.25 -4.02
CA ALA A 691 -9.64 13.74 -3.09
C ALA A 691 -8.26 14.40 -3.20
N SER A 692 -8.00 15.22 -4.26
CA SER A 692 -6.63 15.70 -4.52
C SER A 692 -6.30 17.12 -4.02
N SER A 693 -7.25 17.92 -3.57
CA SER A 693 -6.98 19.33 -3.27
C SER A 693 -6.73 19.70 -1.81
N MET A 694 -7.06 18.84 -0.85
CA MET A 694 -6.94 19.18 0.58
C MET A 694 -5.73 18.61 1.31
N GLY A 695 -5.00 17.65 0.72
CA GLY A 695 -3.74 17.12 1.31
C GLY A 695 -2.50 18.00 1.14
N GLN A 696 -2.59 19.06 0.38
CA GLN A 696 -1.40 19.83 -0.08
C GLN A 696 -0.96 20.98 0.81
N GLN A 697 -1.69 21.41 1.81
CA GLN A 697 -1.33 22.63 2.56
C GLN A 697 -0.54 22.43 3.85
N VAL A 698 -0.50 21.26 4.44
CA VAL A 698 0.18 21.03 5.73
C VAL A 698 1.59 20.42 5.58
N ALA A 699 1.89 19.80 4.47
CA ALA A 699 3.20 19.16 4.22
C ALA A 699 4.24 20.06 3.55
N GLN A 700 3.92 21.32 3.28
CA GLN A 700 4.73 22.17 2.36
C GLN A 700 6.00 22.76 2.96
N GLN A 701 6.31 22.65 4.23
CA GLN A 701 7.49 23.34 4.80
C GLN A 701 8.63 22.46 5.31
N VAL A 702 8.43 21.15 5.50
CA VAL A 702 9.47 20.26 6.05
C VAL A 702 9.98 19.21 5.05
N ASN A 703 9.18 18.83 4.04
CA ASN A 703 9.49 17.72 3.13
C ASN A 703 9.75 18.10 1.66
N ALA A 704 9.95 19.38 1.35
CA ALA A 704 10.13 19.84 -0.05
C ALA A 704 11.35 19.21 -0.78
N SER A 705 12.39 18.82 -0.05
CA SER A 705 13.62 18.26 -0.64
C SER A 705 13.53 16.77 -0.92
N ALA A 706 12.92 15.98 -0.05
CA ALA A 706 12.74 14.53 -0.24
C ALA A 706 11.60 14.23 -1.22
N ALA A 707 10.54 15.05 -1.21
CA ALA A 707 9.41 14.91 -2.12
C ALA A 707 9.79 15.18 -3.59
N MET A 708 10.76 16.08 -3.86
CA MET A 708 11.20 16.36 -5.24
C MET A 708 11.92 15.18 -5.88
N ALA A 709 12.76 14.44 -5.14
CA ALA A 709 13.43 13.25 -5.66
C ALA A 709 12.45 12.10 -5.91
N GLY A 710 11.51 11.87 -5.00
CA GLY A 710 10.47 10.86 -5.14
C GLY A 710 9.52 11.14 -6.30
N ASN A 711 9.06 12.39 -6.42
CA ASN A 711 8.19 12.82 -7.51
C ASN A 711 8.89 12.78 -8.89
N LEU A 712 10.23 12.95 -8.91
CA LEU A 712 11.02 12.85 -10.13
C LEU A 712 11.06 11.41 -10.65
N VAL A 713 11.33 10.43 -9.79
CA VAL A 713 11.33 9.01 -10.15
C VAL A 713 9.93 8.55 -10.61
N GLU A 714 8.88 8.99 -9.94
CA GLU A 714 7.50 8.66 -10.31
C GLU A 714 7.06 9.34 -11.61
N SER A 715 7.48 10.58 -11.85
CA SER A 715 7.21 11.31 -13.10
C SER A 715 7.93 10.68 -14.29
N VAL A 716 9.21 10.34 -14.15
CA VAL A 716 10.00 9.63 -15.17
C VAL A 716 9.41 8.25 -15.45
N GLY A 717 9.00 7.52 -14.41
CA GLY A 717 8.32 6.24 -14.55
C GLY A 717 7.02 6.35 -15.33
N ARG A 718 6.14 7.30 -15.02
CA ARG A 718 4.85 7.51 -15.71
C ARG A 718 5.03 7.92 -17.18
N GLN A 719 6.03 8.73 -17.50
CA GLN A 719 6.31 9.11 -18.88
C GLN A 719 6.92 7.95 -19.70
N ALA A 720 7.81 7.16 -19.12
CA ALA A 720 8.31 5.92 -19.73
C ALA A 720 7.16 4.92 -19.99
N LEU A 721 6.23 4.81 -19.08
CA LEU A 721 4.99 4.04 -19.22
C LEU A 721 4.13 4.51 -20.40
N GLY A 722 3.94 5.82 -20.55
CA GLY A 722 3.19 6.42 -21.65
C GLY A 722 3.80 6.10 -23.01
N ALA A 723 5.13 6.21 -23.14
CA ALA A 723 5.85 5.90 -24.36
C ALA A 723 5.72 4.42 -24.78
N VAL A 724 5.86 3.50 -23.83
CA VAL A 724 5.70 2.05 -24.09
C VAL A 724 4.25 1.70 -24.48
N SER A 725 3.26 2.32 -23.83
CA SER A 725 1.84 2.15 -24.18
C SER A 725 1.54 2.67 -25.57
N SER A 726 2.09 3.82 -25.96
CA SER A 726 1.96 4.40 -27.30
C SER A 726 2.55 3.48 -28.38
N ALA A 727 3.74 2.91 -28.11
CA ALA A 727 4.38 1.94 -29.01
C ALA A 727 3.54 0.66 -29.20
N ALA A 728 2.95 0.15 -28.14
CA ALA A 728 2.06 -1.01 -28.19
C ALA A 728 0.79 -0.72 -29.01
N GLN A 729 0.21 0.47 -28.87
CA GLN A 729 -0.99 0.88 -29.61
C GLN A 729 -0.71 1.03 -31.12
N GLN A 730 0.47 1.55 -31.50
CA GLN A 730 0.88 1.62 -32.90
C GLN A 730 1.08 0.23 -33.52
N ALA A 731 1.67 -0.71 -32.76
CA ALA A 731 1.80 -2.10 -33.21
C ALA A 731 0.43 -2.80 -33.42
N LEU A 732 -0.53 -2.56 -32.54
CA LEU A 732 -1.91 -3.05 -32.66
C LEU A 732 -2.64 -2.49 -33.89
N ASN A 733 -2.48 -1.19 -34.15
CA ASN A 733 -3.08 -0.54 -35.31
C ASN A 733 -2.50 -1.08 -36.64
N ALA A 734 -1.17 -1.29 -36.66
CA ALA A 734 -0.51 -1.87 -37.84
C ALA A 734 -0.94 -3.33 -38.08
N ALA A 735 -1.12 -4.13 -37.04
CA ALA A 735 -1.67 -5.51 -37.14
C ALA A 735 -3.11 -5.52 -37.64
N SER A 736 -3.94 -4.53 -37.24
CA SER A 736 -5.32 -4.38 -37.72
C SER A 736 -5.36 -4.04 -39.22
N GLN A 737 -4.47 -3.14 -39.68
CA GLN A 737 -4.36 -2.79 -41.11
C GLN A 737 -3.96 -4.01 -41.96
N MET A 738 -3.00 -4.82 -41.47
CA MET A 738 -2.61 -6.05 -42.15
C MET A 738 -3.79 -7.04 -42.29
N GLY A 739 -4.59 -7.19 -41.23
CA GLY A 739 -5.77 -8.03 -41.23
C GLY A 739 -6.82 -7.58 -42.29
N GLN A 740 -7.04 -6.24 -42.40
CA GLN A 740 -7.95 -5.68 -43.42
C GLN A 740 -7.41 -5.91 -44.84
N MET A 741 -6.09 -5.79 -45.05
CA MET A 741 -5.50 -6.08 -46.36
C MET A 741 -5.60 -7.57 -46.74
N ALA A 742 -5.43 -8.47 -45.79
CA ALA A 742 -5.60 -9.91 -46.01
C ALA A 742 -7.06 -10.28 -46.33
N GLN A 743 -8.06 -9.65 -45.71
CA GLN A 743 -9.47 -9.80 -46.07
C GLN A 743 -9.79 -9.26 -47.46
N GLY A 744 -9.21 -8.10 -47.81
CA GLY A 744 -9.36 -7.50 -49.13
C GLY A 744 -8.80 -8.41 -50.25
N ALA A 745 -7.61 -8.98 -50.03
CA ALA A 745 -6.99 -9.93 -50.93
C ALA A 745 -7.84 -11.22 -51.10
N GLY A 746 -8.35 -11.76 -50.00
CA GLY A 746 -9.25 -12.91 -50.02
C GLY A 746 -10.52 -12.65 -50.81
N SER A 747 -11.12 -11.48 -50.63
CA SER A 747 -12.33 -11.07 -51.37
C SER A 747 -12.08 -10.88 -52.87
N GLN A 748 -10.92 -10.32 -53.26
CA GLN A 748 -10.53 -10.18 -54.69
C GLN A 748 -10.28 -11.54 -55.34
N ILE A 749 -9.61 -12.47 -54.64
CA ILE A 749 -9.41 -13.85 -55.10
C ILE A 749 -10.77 -14.56 -55.32
N LEU A 750 -11.71 -14.38 -54.37
CA LEU A 750 -13.07 -14.91 -54.45
C LEU A 750 -13.85 -14.39 -55.66
N ASN A 751 -13.81 -13.09 -55.90
CA ASN A 751 -14.51 -12.48 -57.05
C ASN A 751 -13.93 -12.90 -58.38
N GLN A 752 -12.61 -13.12 -58.47
CA GLN A 752 -11.95 -13.60 -59.68
C GLN A 752 -12.19 -15.09 -59.94
N ILE A 753 -12.28 -15.92 -58.93
CA ILE A 753 -12.63 -17.34 -59.04
C ILE A 753 -14.06 -17.48 -59.55
N ASN A 754 -15.03 -16.71 -59.03
CA ASN A 754 -16.43 -16.73 -59.47
C ASN A 754 -16.65 -16.25 -60.94
N GLY A 755 -15.76 -15.38 -61.41
CA GLY A 755 -15.83 -14.89 -62.82
C GLY A 755 -15.11 -15.74 -63.85
N ALA A 756 -14.32 -16.74 -63.45
CA ALA A 756 -13.33 -17.38 -64.32
C ALA A 756 -13.50 -18.88 -64.59
N VAL A 757 -14.71 -19.44 -64.42
CA VAL A 757 -15.00 -20.89 -64.64
C VAL A 757 -14.62 -21.39 -66.06
N GLY A 758 -14.30 -20.50 -66.99
CA GLY A 758 -13.85 -20.83 -68.36
C GLY A 758 -12.37 -20.60 -68.71
N GLN A 759 -11.56 -19.89 -67.82
CA GLN A 759 -10.15 -19.53 -68.09
C GLN A 759 -9.18 -19.81 -66.95
N GLY A 760 -9.48 -20.71 -66.17
CA GLY A 760 -9.21 -20.90 -64.69
C GLY A 760 -7.83 -20.95 -64.12
N GLN A 761 -6.80 -21.65 -64.63
CA GLN A 761 -5.56 -21.89 -63.87
C GLN A 761 -4.57 -20.72 -63.80
N HIS A 762 -4.46 -19.93 -64.85
CA HIS A 762 -3.53 -18.81 -64.85
C HIS A 762 -4.00 -17.65 -63.95
N MET A 763 -5.30 -17.36 -63.97
CA MET A 763 -5.85 -16.26 -63.15
C MET A 763 -5.87 -16.57 -61.66
N LEU A 764 -6.01 -17.86 -61.27
CA LEU A 764 -5.93 -18.23 -59.84
C LEU A 764 -4.50 -18.11 -59.30
N ASN A 765 -3.50 -18.54 -60.11
CA ASN A 765 -2.10 -18.38 -59.71
C ASN A 765 -1.69 -16.91 -59.57
N ASP A 766 -2.19 -16.06 -60.43
CA ASP A 766 -1.95 -14.62 -60.34
C ASP A 766 -2.66 -14.02 -59.11
N ALA A 767 -3.87 -14.44 -58.78
CA ALA A 767 -4.60 -13.97 -57.60
C ALA A 767 -3.95 -14.42 -56.30
N VAL A 768 -3.44 -15.68 -56.23
CA VAL A 768 -2.69 -16.20 -55.09
C VAL A 768 -1.36 -15.44 -54.91
N ASN A 769 -0.65 -15.19 -56.05
CA ASN A 769 0.58 -14.40 -55.97
C ASN A 769 0.34 -12.94 -55.51
N GLN A 770 -0.72 -12.28 -55.98
CA GLN A 770 -1.10 -10.96 -55.51
C GLN A 770 -1.48 -10.97 -54.02
N GLY A 771 -2.23 -11.98 -53.56
CA GLY A 771 -2.54 -12.16 -52.15
C GLY A 771 -1.30 -12.31 -51.27
N GLN A 772 -0.30 -13.08 -51.73
CA GLN A 772 1.01 -13.21 -51.03
C GLN A 772 1.80 -11.90 -51.02
N GLN A 773 1.80 -11.15 -52.15
CA GLN A 773 2.48 -9.84 -52.19
C GLN A 773 1.85 -8.83 -51.23
N MET A 774 0.51 -8.78 -51.18
CA MET A 774 -0.20 -7.89 -50.25
C MET A 774 0.03 -8.27 -48.79
N LEU A 775 0.08 -9.58 -48.46
CA LEU A 775 0.42 -10.06 -47.12
C LEU A 775 1.86 -9.68 -46.75
N ASN A 776 2.81 -9.87 -47.67
CA ASN A 776 4.20 -9.48 -47.42
C ASN A 776 4.37 -7.97 -47.20
N ALA A 777 3.61 -7.15 -47.99
CA ALA A 777 3.57 -5.70 -47.79
C ALA A 777 3.00 -5.33 -46.40
N GLY A 778 1.92 -6.01 -45.97
CA GLY A 778 1.34 -5.83 -44.65
C GLY A 778 2.29 -6.22 -43.53
N ILE A 779 2.98 -7.34 -43.64
CA ILE A 779 4.02 -7.80 -42.67
C ILE A 779 5.16 -6.78 -42.57
N ASN A 780 5.61 -6.25 -43.73
CA ASN A 780 6.65 -5.23 -43.72
C ASN A 780 6.17 -3.92 -43.09
N ALA A 781 4.94 -3.50 -43.30
CA ALA A 781 4.36 -2.33 -42.65
C ALA A 781 4.31 -2.47 -41.13
N VAL A 782 3.87 -3.64 -40.62
CA VAL A 782 3.88 -3.93 -39.16
C VAL A 782 5.31 -3.87 -38.62
N ARG A 783 6.26 -4.50 -39.27
CA ARG A 783 7.67 -4.48 -38.83
C ARG A 783 8.25 -3.09 -38.79
N THR A 784 7.99 -2.26 -39.84
CA THR A 784 8.43 -0.89 -39.89
C THR A 784 7.77 -0.04 -38.78
N GLY A 785 6.46 -0.22 -38.56
CA GLY A 785 5.73 0.44 -37.47
C GLY A 785 6.28 0.12 -36.09
N VAL A 786 6.61 -1.15 -35.81
CA VAL A 786 7.25 -1.55 -34.55
C VAL A 786 8.64 -0.95 -34.40
N GLN A 787 9.44 -0.91 -35.48
CA GLN A 787 10.76 -0.28 -35.44
C GLN A 787 10.67 1.21 -35.15
N GLN A 788 9.73 1.92 -35.78
CA GLN A 788 9.50 3.35 -35.55
C GLN A 788 9.04 3.60 -34.09
N ALA A 789 8.12 2.78 -33.57
CA ALA A 789 7.65 2.88 -32.20
C ALA A 789 8.76 2.64 -31.18
N VAL A 790 9.67 1.69 -31.42
CA VAL A 790 10.86 1.45 -30.58
C VAL A 790 11.80 2.64 -30.61
N GLN A 791 12.04 3.24 -31.79
CA GLN A 791 12.90 4.41 -31.91
C GLN A 791 12.29 5.64 -31.21
N GLN A 792 10.99 5.85 -31.33
CA GLN A 792 10.29 6.92 -30.65
C GLN A 792 10.35 6.75 -29.12
N ALA A 793 10.08 5.55 -28.60
CA ALA A 793 10.19 5.27 -27.16
C ALA A 793 11.61 5.53 -26.64
N SER A 794 12.65 5.12 -27.37
CA SER A 794 14.03 5.38 -27.01
C SER A 794 14.39 6.87 -26.99
N GLY A 795 13.83 7.64 -27.93
CA GLY A 795 13.99 9.11 -27.98
C GLY A 795 13.31 9.82 -26.81
N GLU A 796 12.10 9.41 -26.46
CA GLU A 796 11.35 9.97 -25.32
C GLU A 796 12.05 9.66 -23.99
N ILE A 797 12.59 8.45 -23.81
CA ILE A 797 13.38 8.07 -22.61
C ILE A 797 14.63 8.95 -22.48
N ALA A 798 15.36 9.21 -23.56
CA ALA A 798 16.52 10.09 -23.53
C ALA A 798 16.17 11.56 -23.19
N GLN A 799 15.00 12.05 -23.62
CA GLN A 799 14.50 13.36 -23.20
C GLN A 799 14.18 13.42 -21.70
N LEU A 800 13.59 12.34 -21.15
CA LEU A 800 13.30 12.22 -19.74
C LEU A 800 14.54 12.20 -18.86
N GLU A 801 15.59 11.51 -19.28
CA GLU A 801 16.90 11.53 -18.61
C GLU A 801 17.47 12.95 -18.51
N ASN A 802 17.38 13.71 -19.61
CA ASN A 802 17.84 15.10 -19.63
C ASN A 802 16.99 16.01 -18.73
N GLN A 803 15.66 15.82 -18.69
CA GLN A 803 14.77 16.58 -17.81
C GLN A 803 15.05 16.26 -16.33
N ALA A 804 15.31 14.99 -15.98
CA ALA A 804 15.68 14.58 -14.66
C ALA A 804 16.98 15.25 -14.19
N ALA A 805 17.98 15.31 -15.05
CA ALA A 805 19.25 15.99 -14.76
C ALA A 805 19.08 17.51 -14.55
N GLN A 806 18.24 18.17 -15.36
CA GLN A 806 17.95 19.61 -15.20
C GLN A 806 17.20 19.90 -13.89
N MET A 807 16.21 19.08 -13.51
CA MET A 807 15.48 19.25 -12.25
C MET A 807 16.39 19.01 -11.03
N ALA A 808 17.32 18.06 -11.11
CA ALA A 808 18.33 17.85 -10.07
C ALA A 808 19.23 19.08 -9.87
N GLN A 809 19.65 19.74 -10.95
CA GLN A 809 20.42 20.99 -10.88
C GLN A 809 19.61 22.14 -10.29
N GLN A 810 18.32 22.28 -10.64
CA GLN A 810 17.45 23.30 -10.06
C GLN A 810 17.23 23.09 -8.54
N ALA A 811 17.04 21.86 -8.11
CA ALA A 811 16.91 21.54 -6.69
C ALA A 811 18.19 21.88 -5.90
N GLN A 812 19.37 21.63 -6.49
CA GLN A 812 20.65 22.01 -5.90
C GLN A 812 20.81 23.53 -5.77
N GLN A 813 20.38 24.30 -6.77
CA GLN A 813 20.38 25.77 -6.72
C GLN A 813 19.43 26.32 -5.66
N GLN A 814 18.25 25.73 -5.51
CA GLN A 814 17.30 26.13 -4.46
C GLN A 814 17.84 25.87 -3.05
N LEU A 815 18.51 24.73 -2.82
CA LEU A 815 19.17 24.44 -1.53
C LEU A 815 20.29 25.42 -1.20
N GLN A 816 21.08 25.83 -2.20
CA GLN A 816 22.07 26.90 -2.01
C GLN A 816 21.41 28.23 -1.65
N GLY A 817 20.27 28.55 -2.26
CA GLY A 817 19.48 29.74 -1.91
C GLY A 817 18.99 29.70 -0.45
N VAL A 818 18.49 28.59 0.04
CA VAL A 818 18.06 28.40 1.44
C VAL A 818 19.26 28.53 2.41
N ALA A 819 20.40 27.95 2.06
CA ALA A 819 21.62 28.07 2.86
C ALA A 819 22.06 29.54 2.98
N ASN A 820 22.02 30.31 1.90
CA ASN A 820 22.35 31.73 1.89
C ASN A 820 21.35 32.56 2.73
N GLN A 821 20.05 32.24 2.67
CA GLN A 821 19.03 32.89 3.50
C GLN A 821 19.23 32.60 5.00
N ALA A 822 19.56 31.37 5.34
CA ALA A 822 19.89 31.01 6.73
C ALA A 822 21.11 31.77 7.25
N GLN A 823 22.11 31.95 6.40
CA GLN A 823 23.30 32.74 6.74
C GLN A 823 22.98 34.22 6.94
N GLN A 824 22.14 34.82 6.09
CA GLN A 824 21.68 36.20 6.24
C GLN A 824 20.86 36.42 7.51
N ALA A 825 19.95 35.49 7.83
CA ALA A 825 19.16 35.52 9.05
C ALA A 825 20.04 35.43 10.31
N ALA A 826 21.08 34.63 10.30
CA ALA A 826 22.04 34.53 11.39
C ALA A 826 22.85 35.82 11.56
N GLN A 827 23.27 36.48 10.45
CA GLN A 827 23.94 37.80 10.51
C GLN A 827 23.02 38.91 11.04
N GLN A 828 21.73 38.90 10.71
CA GLN A 828 20.75 39.83 11.27
C GLN A 828 20.55 39.63 12.76
N ALA A 829 20.49 38.35 13.25
CA ALA A 829 20.41 38.06 14.65
C ALA A 829 21.65 38.54 15.44
N GLU A 830 22.84 38.38 14.84
CA GLU A 830 24.08 38.89 15.40
C GLU A 830 24.08 40.40 15.53
N GLN A 831 23.59 41.16 14.51
CA GLN A 831 23.44 42.61 14.55
C GLN A 831 22.44 43.08 15.64
N GLN A 832 21.32 42.36 15.81
CA GLN A 832 20.34 42.65 16.85
C GLN A 832 20.96 42.47 18.26
N LEU A 833 21.71 41.37 18.49
CA LEU A 833 22.41 41.11 19.74
C LEU A 833 23.45 42.19 20.06
N GLN A 834 24.19 42.69 19.04
CA GLN A 834 25.11 43.84 19.23
C GLN A 834 24.35 45.13 19.57
N GLY A 835 23.17 45.37 18.99
CA GLY A 835 22.29 46.50 19.33
C GLY A 835 21.84 46.48 20.79
N VAL A 836 21.40 45.30 21.29
CA VAL A 836 21.00 45.12 22.68
C VAL A 836 22.19 45.31 23.66
N ALA A 837 23.37 44.79 23.30
CA ALA A 837 24.59 45.00 24.11
C ALA A 837 24.96 46.48 24.20
N ASN A 838 24.87 47.27 23.11
CA ASN A 838 25.12 48.71 23.08
C ASN A 838 24.08 49.50 23.90
N GLN A 839 22.80 49.12 23.85
CA GLN A 839 21.76 49.71 24.70
C GLN A 839 21.99 49.46 26.19
N ALA A 840 22.38 48.25 26.57
CA ALA A 840 22.71 47.86 27.94
C ALA A 840 23.92 48.70 28.45
N GLN A 841 24.91 48.94 27.59
CA GLN A 841 26.07 49.78 27.87
C GLN A 841 25.71 51.25 28.05
N GLN A 842 24.80 51.81 27.20
CA GLN A 842 24.28 53.19 27.35
C GLN A 842 23.46 53.38 28.63
N MET A 843 22.59 52.42 28.98
CA MET A 843 21.84 52.46 30.25
C MET A 843 22.78 52.43 31.47
N ALA A 844 23.83 51.62 31.45
CA ALA A 844 24.84 51.59 32.51
C ALA A 844 25.58 52.94 32.60
N GLN A 845 25.90 53.62 31.49
CA GLN A 845 26.52 54.96 31.50
C GLN A 845 25.58 56.08 32.03
N GLN A 846 24.28 56.03 31.69
CA GLN A 846 23.27 56.95 32.22
C GLN A 846 23.03 56.79 33.69
N ALA A 847 23.00 55.55 34.19
CA ALA A 847 22.93 55.24 35.64
C ALA A 847 24.14 55.72 36.42
N THR A 848 25.33 55.71 35.81
CA THR A 848 26.58 56.24 36.41
C THR A 848 26.55 57.77 36.50
N GLN A 849 25.99 58.48 35.49
CA GLN A 849 25.85 59.95 35.52
C GLN A 849 24.83 60.47 36.53
N ALA A 850 23.72 59.76 36.73
CA ALA A 850 22.70 60.12 37.73
C ALA A 850 23.15 59.89 39.17
N GLY A 851 24.09 58.96 39.38
CA GLY A 851 24.64 58.60 40.71
C GLY A 851 25.71 59.57 41.28
N GLN A 852 26.31 60.45 40.46
CA GLN A 852 27.41 61.36 40.90
C GLN A 852 26.93 62.53 41.76
N GLN A 853 25.63 62.81 41.89
CA GLN A 853 25.12 63.88 42.73
C GLN A 853 24.59 63.49 44.11
N ALA A 854 24.58 62.22 44.43
CA ALA A 854 24.13 61.74 45.72
C ALA A 854 25.10 60.70 46.33
N LEU A 855 26.00 61.22 47.24
CA LEU A 855 26.77 60.48 48.20
C LEU A 855 28.04 59.71 47.75
N ASN A 856 29.19 60.18 48.23
CA ASN A 856 30.49 59.51 48.02
C ASN A 856 30.63 58.06 48.55
N GLN A 857 29.69 57.58 49.36
CA GLN A 857 29.68 56.19 49.79
C GLN A 857 28.77 55.24 48.91
N ALA A 858 27.71 55.77 48.39
CA ALA A 858 26.86 55.04 47.46
C ALA A 858 27.48 54.96 46.05
N ALA A 859 28.33 55.93 45.70
CA ALA A 859 29.06 55.96 44.43
C ALA A 859 30.04 54.78 44.27
N GLN A 860 30.69 54.33 45.35
CA GLN A 860 31.58 53.19 45.30
C GLN A 860 30.83 51.84 45.14
N GLN A 861 29.68 51.73 45.86
CA GLN A 861 28.83 50.51 45.69
C GLN A 861 28.09 50.47 44.32
N LEU A 862 27.63 51.63 43.85
CA LEU A 862 27.03 51.75 42.53
C LEU A 862 28.06 51.58 41.39
N SER A 863 29.27 52.03 41.56
CA SER A 863 30.39 51.81 40.65
C SER A 863 30.79 50.33 40.56
N GLN A 864 30.78 49.62 41.71
CA GLN A 864 31.02 48.19 41.74
C GLN A 864 29.85 47.39 41.12
N ALA A 865 28.61 47.77 41.40
CA ALA A 865 27.42 47.15 40.80
C ALA A 865 27.31 47.42 39.28
N ALA A 866 27.66 48.69 38.86
CA ALA A 866 27.68 49.03 37.43
C ALA A 866 28.79 48.27 36.69
N ASN A 867 29.99 48.12 37.30
CA ASN A 867 31.05 47.30 36.72
C ASN A 867 30.68 45.81 36.66
N GLN A 868 30.02 45.28 37.69
CA GLN A 868 29.49 43.90 37.67
C GLN A 868 28.39 43.72 36.61
N ALA A 869 27.44 44.66 36.48
CA ALA A 869 26.41 44.65 35.46
C ALA A 869 27.00 44.77 34.05
N GLN A 870 28.04 45.60 33.86
CA GLN A 870 28.73 45.73 32.60
C GLN A 870 29.51 44.45 32.21
N GLN A 871 30.19 43.81 33.20
CA GLN A 871 30.84 42.52 33.00
C GLN A 871 29.83 41.41 32.70
N ALA A 872 28.69 41.37 33.38
CA ALA A 872 27.63 40.45 33.12
C ALA A 872 26.99 40.65 31.72
N ALA A 873 26.76 41.91 31.32
CA ALA A 873 26.27 42.22 29.97
C ALA A 873 27.27 41.87 28.87
N GLN A 874 28.57 42.07 29.13
CA GLN A 874 29.63 41.66 28.17
C GLN A 874 29.73 40.13 28.08
N GLN A 875 29.63 39.43 29.22
CA GLN A 875 29.59 37.97 29.23
C GLN A 875 28.35 37.41 28.52
N ALA A 876 27.18 37.99 28.77
CA ALA A 876 25.94 37.61 28.11
C ALA A 876 25.99 37.88 26.58
N ALA A 877 26.55 39.03 26.17
CA ALA A 877 26.74 39.34 24.77
C ALA A 877 27.73 38.39 24.08
N ALA A 878 28.84 38.02 24.75
CA ALA A 878 29.80 37.07 24.26
C ALA A 878 29.23 35.65 24.15
N GLN A 879 28.42 35.21 25.13
CA GLN A 879 27.72 33.93 25.07
C GLN A 879 26.67 33.90 23.97
N ALA A 880 25.90 34.98 23.79
CA ALA A 880 24.92 35.10 22.74
C ALA A 880 25.57 35.12 21.32
N GLN A 881 26.71 35.76 21.20
CA GLN A 881 27.49 35.78 19.97
C GLN A 881 28.09 34.41 19.63
N GLN A 882 28.55 33.69 20.66
CA GLN A 882 29.05 32.32 20.52
C GLN A 882 27.93 31.34 20.16
N ALA A 883 26.75 31.49 20.76
CA ALA A 883 25.57 30.71 20.43
C ALA A 883 25.09 30.98 19.00
N ALA A 884 25.08 32.25 18.55
CA ALA A 884 24.74 32.62 17.18
C ALA A 884 25.73 32.05 16.16
N GLN A 885 27.04 32.08 16.44
CA GLN A 885 28.05 31.46 15.58
C GLN A 885 27.92 29.95 15.53
N GLN A 886 27.61 29.27 16.64
CA GLN A 886 27.32 27.83 16.65
C GLN A 886 26.05 27.51 15.86
N ALA A 887 24.99 28.29 15.99
CA ALA A 887 23.76 28.10 15.24
C ALA A 887 23.98 28.28 13.73
N VAL A 888 24.78 29.27 13.32
CA VAL A 888 25.18 29.48 11.91
C VAL A 888 25.97 28.27 11.40
N GLY A 889 26.95 27.80 12.18
CA GLY A 889 27.75 26.62 11.83
C GLY A 889 26.90 25.36 11.65
N GLN A 890 25.95 25.12 12.56
CA GLN A 890 25.02 24.00 12.47
C GLN A 890 24.07 24.11 11.27
N ALA A 891 23.52 25.30 11.02
CA ALA A 891 22.67 25.55 9.86
C ALA A 891 23.44 25.35 8.53
N GLN A 892 24.70 25.80 8.46
CA GLN A 892 25.56 25.54 7.28
C GLN A 892 25.88 24.06 7.08
N GLN A 893 26.20 23.33 8.16
CA GLN A 893 26.42 21.88 8.09
C GLN A 893 25.14 21.13 7.67
N ALA A 894 24.00 21.48 8.24
CA ALA A 894 22.73 20.88 7.86
C ALA A 894 22.38 21.14 6.39
N ALA A 895 22.60 22.37 5.89
CA ALA A 895 22.38 22.71 4.49
C ALA A 895 23.33 21.97 3.55
N GLN A 896 24.61 21.78 3.94
CA GLN A 896 25.57 21.00 3.16
C GLN A 896 25.22 19.51 3.15
N GLN A 897 24.79 18.95 4.28
CA GLN A 897 24.33 17.57 4.35
C GLN A 897 23.08 17.35 3.49
N ALA A 898 22.09 18.26 3.58
CA ALA A 898 20.91 18.21 2.75
C ALA A 898 21.24 18.31 1.25
N ALA A 899 22.17 19.20 0.86
CA ALA A 899 22.61 19.30 -0.52
C ALA A 899 23.31 18.02 -1.01
N ALA A 900 24.16 17.40 -0.18
CA ALA A 900 24.83 16.15 -0.50
C ALA A 900 23.81 14.99 -0.63
N GLN A 901 22.83 14.89 0.27
CA GLN A 901 21.76 13.89 0.18
C GLN A 901 20.90 14.06 -1.07
N LEU A 902 20.57 15.31 -1.44
CA LEU A 902 19.81 15.58 -2.65
C LEU A 902 20.59 15.23 -3.92
N GLN A 903 21.90 15.49 -3.92
CA GLN A 903 22.77 15.11 -5.02
C GLN A 903 22.88 13.58 -5.16
N GLN A 904 22.96 12.88 -4.03
CA GLN A 904 22.98 11.41 -4.00
C GLN A 904 21.64 10.84 -4.47
N ALA A 905 20.52 11.39 -4.02
CA ALA A 905 19.19 11.00 -4.48
C ALA A 905 18.97 11.27 -5.98
N ALA A 906 19.45 12.40 -6.49
CA ALA A 906 19.42 12.70 -7.92
C ALA A 906 20.24 11.71 -8.75
N GLN A 907 21.43 11.30 -8.29
CA GLN A 907 22.23 10.28 -8.94
C GLN A 907 21.55 8.92 -8.92
N GLN A 908 20.92 8.54 -7.81
CA GLN A 908 20.15 7.29 -7.71
C GLN A 908 18.94 7.31 -8.66
N ALA A 909 18.21 8.43 -8.72
CA ALA A 909 17.11 8.60 -9.67
C ALA A 909 17.57 8.50 -11.14
N GLN A 910 18.70 9.08 -11.46
CA GLN A 910 19.29 8.98 -12.80
C GLN A 910 19.72 7.54 -13.15
N GLN A 911 20.32 6.83 -12.20
CA GLN A 911 20.66 5.42 -12.39
C GLN A 911 19.41 4.53 -12.56
N ALA A 912 18.37 4.77 -11.76
CA ALA A 912 17.09 4.06 -11.88
C ALA A 912 16.41 4.33 -13.23
N ALA A 913 16.44 5.58 -13.71
CA ALA A 913 15.94 5.94 -15.04
C ALA A 913 16.71 5.25 -16.16
N GLN A 914 18.04 5.16 -16.06
CA GLN A 914 18.87 4.43 -17.04
C GLN A 914 18.58 2.92 -17.03
N GLN A 915 18.41 2.32 -15.85
CA GLN A 915 18.02 0.91 -15.75
C GLN A 915 16.64 0.65 -16.34
N ALA A 916 15.66 1.53 -16.07
CA ALA A 916 14.32 1.45 -16.64
C ALA A 916 14.36 1.58 -18.17
N ALA A 917 15.17 2.50 -18.69
CA ALA A 917 15.39 2.66 -20.13
C ALA A 917 15.97 1.41 -20.78
N GLN A 918 16.98 0.79 -20.17
CA GLN A 918 17.58 -0.45 -20.66
C GLN A 918 16.58 -1.61 -20.65
N GLN A 919 15.79 -1.74 -19.57
CA GLN A 919 14.74 -2.76 -19.50
C GLN A 919 13.65 -2.55 -20.55
N ALA A 920 13.23 -1.30 -20.78
CA ALA A 920 12.27 -0.98 -21.83
C ALA A 920 12.80 -1.31 -23.23
N GLN A 921 14.09 -1.05 -23.50
CA GLN A 921 14.74 -1.44 -24.74
C GLN A 921 14.81 -2.97 -24.92
N GLN A 922 15.16 -3.71 -23.86
CA GLN A 922 15.17 -5.16 -23.89
C GLN A 922 13.77 -5.76 -24.15
N MET A 923 12.75 -5.23 -23.48
CA MET A 923 11.36 -5.65 -23.71
C MET A 923 10.91 -5.33 -25.14
N ALA A 924 11.24 -4.16 -25.66
CA ALA A 924 10.92 -3.80 -27.05
C ALA A 924 11.61 -4.74 -28.06
N GLN A 925 12.86 -5.13 -27.82
CA GLN A 925 13.58 -6.11 -28.64
C GLN A 925 12.94 -7.50 -28.56
N GLN A 926 12.55 -7.96 -27.38
CA GLN A 926 11.83 -9.23 -27.22
C GLN A 926 10.49 -9.22 -27.94
N THR A 927 9.73 -8.13 -27.80
CA THR A 927 8.45 -7.95 -28.51
C THR A 927 8.64 -7.97 -30.02
N GLN A 928 9.68 -7.33 -30.52
CA GLN A 928 10.05 -7.34 -31.94
C GLN A 928 10.38 -8.77 -32.45
N GLN A 929 11.14 -9.54 -31.67
CA GLN A 929 11.45 -10.93 -32.00
C GLN A 929 10.19 -11.81 -32.01
N GLN A 930 9.32 -11.69 -31.01
CA GLN A 930 8.05 -12.42 -30.96
C GLN A 930 7.14 -12.06 -32.14
N LEU A 931 7.08 -10.78 -32.53
CA LEU A 931 6.30 -10.34 -33.66
C LEU A 931 6.88 -10.88 -34.99
N GLN A 932 8.21 -10.95 -35.12
CA GLN A 932 8.86 -11.57 -36.27
C GLN A 932 8.54 -13.07 -36.39
N GLN A 933 8.57 -13.81 -35.27
CA GLN A 933 8.20 -15.23 -35.26
C GLN A 933 6.72 -15.44 -35.59
N ALA A 934 5.82 -14.66 -34.99
CA ALA A 934 4.40 -14.72 -35.31
C ALA A 934 4.11 -14.39 -36.79
N THR A 935 4.83 -13.40 -37.33
CA THR A 935 4.71 -13.01 -38.75
C THR A 935 5.18 -14.11 -39.71
N GLN A 936 6.30 -14.78 -39.38
CA GLN A 936 6.79 -15.92 -40.16
C GLN A 936 5.81 -17.12 -40.10
N GLY A 937 5.27 -17.39 -38.90
CA GLY A 937 4.25 -18.43 -38.73
C GLY A 937 2.98 -18.14 -39.55
N ALA A 938 2.48 -16.92 -39.54
CA ALA A 938 1.36 -16.47 -40.34
C ALA A 938 1.64 -16.59 -41.85
N GLN A 939 2.83 -16.22 -42.27
CA GLN A 939 3.25 -16.33 -43.67
C GLN A 939 3.28 -17.80 -44.16
N GLN A 940 3.81 -18.70 -43.33
CA GLN A 940 3.81 -20.15 -43.66
C GLN A 940 2.40 -20.73 -43.75
N GLN A 941 1.52 -20.34 -42.80
CA GLN A 941 0.13 -20.82 -42.86
C GLN A 941 -0.63 -20.32 -44.09
N VAL A 942 -0.43 -19.07 -44.47
CA VAL A 942 -1.04 -18.53 -45.71
C VAL A 942 -0.49 -19.22 -46.93
N GLN A 943 0.81 -19.51 -46.99
CA GLN A 943 1.39 -20.27 -48.08
C GLN A 943 0.81 -21.70 -48.19
N GLN A 944 0.67 -22.40 -47.06
CA GLN A 944 0.08 -23.73 -47.04
C GLN A 944 -1.40 -23.72 -47.46
N ALA A 945 -2.16 -22.75 -47.01
CA ALA A 945 -3.55 -22.56 -47.35
C ALA A 945 -3.71 -22.24 -48.86
N ALA A 946 -2.83 -21.39 -49.40
CA ALA A 946 -2.83 -21.09 -50.85
C ALA A 946 -2.51 -22.33 -51.68
N GLN A 947 -1.57 -23.16 -51.28
CA GLN A 947 -1.24 -24.42 -51.95
C GLN A 947 -2.41 -25.42 -51.87
N GLN A 948 -3.08 -25.54 -50.70
CA GLN A 948 -4.25 -26.39 -50.56
C GLN A 948 -5.41 -25.92 -51.42
N ALA A 949 -5.69 -24.62 -51.44
CA ALA A 949 -6.70 -24.03 -52.32
C ALA A 949 -6.39 -24.30 -53.79
N GLN A 950 -5.13 -24.18 -54.23
CA GLN A 950 -4.69 -24.45 -55.58
C GLN A 950 -4.87 -25.93 -55.96
N GLN A 951 -4.54 -26.85 -55.05
CA GLN A 951 -4.77 -28.30 -55.26
C GLN A 951 -6.25 -28.64 -55.37
N GLN A 952 -7.11 -28.06 -54.50
CA GLN A 952 -8.56 -28.27 -54.59
C GLN A 952 -9.17 -27.74 -55.88
N VAL A 953 -8.74 -26.58 -56.38
CA VAL A 953 -9.17 -26.05 -57.67
C VAL A 953 -8.67 -26.91 -58.84
N GLN A 954 -7.43 -27.44 -58.78
CA GLN A 954 -6.93 -28.37 -59.77
C GLN A 954 -7.76 -29.67 -59.83
N GLN A 955 -8.07 -30.24 -58.65
CA GLN A 955 -8.93 -31.45 -58.58
C GLN A 955 -10.32 -31.17 -59.06
N ALA A 956 -10.92 -30.02 -58.65
CA ALA A 956 -12.27 -29.65 -59.19
C ALA A 956 -12.24 -29.42 -60.70
N THR A 957 -11.20 -28.81 -61.24
CA THR A 957 -11.05 -28.62 -62.72
C THR A 957 -10.85 -29.94 -63.45
N GLN A 958 -10.08 -30.89 -62.91
CA GLN A 958 -9.93 -32.23 -63.48
C GLN A 958 -11.24 -33.00 -63.41
N GLN A 959 -11.98 -32.95 -62.30
CA GLN A 959 -13.29 -33.59 -62.20
C GLN A 959 -14.32 -32.95 -63.15
N ALA A 960 -14.33 -31.65 -63.32
CA ALA A 960 -15.17 -30.94 -64.25
C ALA A 960 -14.83 -31.31 -65.70
N THR A 961 -13.52 -31.46 -66.03
CA THR A 961 -13.07 -31.86 -67.38
C THR A 961 -13.46 -33.31 -67.69
N GLN A 962 -13.32 -34.22 -66.69
CA GLN A 962 -13.75 -35.61 -66.85
C GLN A 962 -15.28 -35.72 -66.98
N ALA A 963 -16.04 -34.96 -66.19
CA ALA A 963 -17.48 -34.90 -66.28
C ALA A 963 -17.96 -34.30 -67.64
N ALA A 964 -17.30 -33.27 -68.15
CA ALA A 964 -17.58 -32.69 -69.46
C ALA A 964 -17.29 -33.66 -70.59
N GLN A 965 -16.23 -34.50 -70.47
CA GLN A 965 -15.98 -35.55 -71.49
C GLN A 965 -17.02 -36.70 -71.49
N GLN A 966 -17.52 -37.07 -70.28
CA GLN A 966 -18.60 -38.04 -70.10
C GLN A 966 -19.96 -37.46 -70.51
N ALA A 967 -20.19 -36.18 -70.33
CA ALA A 967 -21.42 -35.49 -70.67
C ALA A 967 -21.58 -35.28 -72.22
N GLY A 968 -20.44 -35.29 -72.96
CA GLY A 968 -20.45 -35.27 -74.44
C GLY A 968 -21.09 -36.50 -75.07
N GLN A 969 -21.31 -37.57 -74.27
CA GLN A 969 -21.96 -38.81 -74.74
C GLN A 969 -23.42 -38.94 -74.23
N MET A 970 -23.88 -38.21 -73.30
CA MET A 970 -25.25 -38.29 -72.78
C MET A 970 -25.87 -36.92 -72.57
N GLY A 971 -26.28 -36.29 -73.56
CA GLY A 971 -27.19 -35.15 -73.71
C GLY A 971 -27.41 -34.17 -72.47
N GLN A 972 -27.90 -33.04 -72.70
CA GLN A 972 -28.22 -31.85 -71.92
C GLN A 972 -28.47 -31.91 -70.36
N GLN A 973 -28.76 -33.08 -69.79
CA GLN A 973 -29.03 -33.21 -68.35
C GLN A 973 -27.73 -33.22 -67.47
N ALA A 974 -26.61 -33.69 -68.02
CA ALA A 974 -25.35 -33.79 -67.32
C ALA A 974 -24.67 -32.38 -67.14
N ALA A 975 -24.91 -31.47 -68.09
CA ALA A 975 -24.35 -30.08 -67.99
C ALA A 975 -24.89 -29.29 -66.81
N GLN A 976 -26.14 -29.53 -66.37
CA GLN A 976 -26.70 -28.90 -65.20
C GLN A 976 -26.13 -29.48 -63.88
N GLN A 977 -25.82 -30.80 -63.86
CA GLN A 977 -25.18 -31.41 -62.64
C GLN A 977 -23.73 -31.00 -62.51
N VAL A 978 -22.99 -30.87 -63.61
CA VAL A 978 -21.57 -30.39 -63.55
C VAL A 978 -21.50 -28.95 -63.08
N GLN A 979 -22.43 -28.10 -63.50
CA GLN A 979 -22.47 -26.70 -63.02
C GLN A 979 -22.78 -26.58 -61.56
N GLN A 980 -23.62 -27.45 -60.97
CA GLN A 980 -23.88 -27.52 -59.54
C GLN A 980 -22.67 -28.04 -58.73
N GLN A 981 -21.96 -29.09 -59.24
CA GLN A 981 -20.77 -29.64 -58.54
C GLN A 981 -19.60 -28.68 -58.54
N VAL A 982 -19.33 -27.98 -59.60
CA VAL A 982 -18.30 -26.94 -59.69
C VAL A 982 -18.67 -25.72 -58.84
N GLY A 983 -19.97 -25.36 -58.81
CA GLY A 983 -20.45 -24.31 -57.90
C GLY A 983 -20.25 -24.66 -56.40
N GLN A 984 -20.55 -25.91 -56.02
CA GLN A 984 -20.31 -26.40 -54.63
C GLN A 984 -18.81 -26.52 -54.29
N ALA A 985 -17.96 -26.98 -55.24
CA ALA A 985 -16.52 -27.04 -55.03
C ALA A 985 -15.87 -25.64 -54.95
N ALA A 986 -16.36 -24.69 -55.75
CA ALA A 986 -15.98 -23.28 -55.64
C ALA A 986 -16.43 -22.66 -54.34
N GLN A 987 -17.63 -22.96 -53.82
CA GLN A 987 -18.08 -22.55 -52.51
C GLN A 987 -17.25 -23.16 -51.37
N GLN A 988 -16.86 -24.46 -51.47
CA GLN A 988 -15.97 -25.09 -50.48
C GLN A 988 -14.56 -24.47 -50.47
N ALA A 989 -13.98 -24.26 -51.67
CA ALA A 989 -12.70 -23.56 -51.81
C ALA A 989 -12.77 -22.12 -51.26
N THR A 990 -13.87 -21.43 -51.52
CA THR A 990 -14.20 -20.10 -50.98
C THR A 990 -14.26 -20.12 -49.46
N GLN A 991 -14.98 -21.09 -48.89
CA GLN A 991 -15.10 -21.25 -47.44
C GLN A 991 -13.73 -21.58 -46.77
N THR A 992 -12.91 -22.40 -47.39
CA THR A 992 -11.59 -22.80 -46.89
C THR A 992 -10.63 -21.62 -46.89
N VAL A 993 -10.58 -20.82 -47.94
CA VAL A 993 -9.75 -19.63 -48.03
C VAL A 993 -10.22 -18.55 -47.03
N SER A 994 -11.53 -18.35 -46.90
CA SER A 994 -12.11 -17.42 -45.93
C SER A 994 -11.83 -17.83 -44.49
N ASN A 995 -12.01 -19.11 -44.15
CA ASN A 995 -11.75 -19.63 -42.81
C ASN A 995 -10.27 -19.58 -42.45
N THR A 996 -9.37 -19.81 -43.39
CA THR A 996 -7.91 -19.77 -43.16
C THR A 996 -7.40 -18.33 -43.06
N ALA A 997 -7.95 -17.42 -43.85
CA ALA A 997 -7.66 -15.99 -43.70
C ALA A 997 -8.16 -15.46 -42.34
N ALA A 998 -9.37 -15.88 -41.92
CA ALA A 998 -9.89 -15.54 -40.59
C ALA A 998 -9.06 -16.13 -39.44
N ALA A 999 -8.52 -17.36 -39.57
CA ALA A 999 -7.65 -17.99 -38.62
C ALA A 999 -6.28 -17.29 -38.51
N ALA A 1000 -5.69 -16.89 -39.63
CA ALA A 1000 -4.47 -16.10 -39.70
C ALA A 1000 -4.66 -14.70 -39.07
N TYR A 1001 -5.81 -14.07 -39.33
CA TYR A 1001 -6.20 -12.80 -38.73
C TYR A 1001 -6.35 -12.91 -37.20
N GLY A 1002 -7.00 -13.98 -36.71
CA GLY A 1002 -7.19 -14.24 -35.29
C GLY A 1002 -5.86 -14.50 -34.56
N GLN A 1003 -4.91 -15.22 -35.16
CA GLN A 1003 -3.60 -15.48 -34.56
C GLN A 1003 -2.73 -14.24 -34.50
N VAL A 1004 -2.72 -13.40 -35.52
CA VAL A 1004 -1.97 -12.12 -35.49
C VAL A 1004 -2.56 -11.15 -34.45
N GLY A 1005 -3.90 -11.06 -34.38
CA GLY A 1005 -4.60 -10.28 -33.37
C GLY A 1005 -4.32 -10.76 -31.94
N ASN A 1006 -4.33 -12.08 -31.71
CA ASN A 1006 -4.05 -12.68 -30.43
C ASN A 1006 -2.57 -12.52 -30.01
N SER A 1007 -1.64 -12.63 -30.95
CA SER A 1007 -0.21 -12.41 -30.69
C SER A 1007 0.10 -10.95 -30.36
N ALA A 1008 -0.55 -10.01 -31.05
CA ALA A 1008 -0.44 -8.58 -30.73
C ALA A 1008 -1.07 -8.23 -29.37
N ASN A 1009 -2.22 -8.83 -29.03
CA ASN A 1009 -2.85 -8.69 -27.72
C ASN A 1009 -2.03 -9.31 -26.58
N GLN A 1010 -1.41 -10.48 -26.81
CA GLN A 1010 -0.51 -11.10 -25.83
C GLN A 1010 0.75 -10.25 -25.61
N ALA A 1011 1.30 -9.65 -26.65
CA ALA A 1011 2.44 -8.72 -26.53
C ALA A 1011 2.05 -7.45 -25.75
N ALA A 1012 0.87 -6.89 -26.01
CA ALA A 1012 0.34 -5.74 -25.26
C ALA A 1012 0.04 -6.07 -23.79
N GLN A 1013 -0.53 -7.25 -23.51
CA GLN A 1013 -0.76 -7.74 -22.15
C GLN A 1013 0.54 -8.08 -21.42
N GLY A 1014 1.55 -8.62 -22.12
CA GLY A 1014 2.89 -8.86 -21.58
C GLY A 1014 3.58 -7.56 -21.17
N LEU A 1015 3.46 -6.51 -21.96
CA LEU A 1015 3.92 -5.17 -21.66
C LEU A 1015 3.19 -4.57 -20.44
N GLN A 1016 1.86 -4.66 -20.39
CA GLN A 1016 1.05 -4.21 -19.25
C GLN A 1016 1.37 -4.94 -17.95
N ASN A 1017 1.60 -6.27 -18.02
CA ASN A 1017 1.95 -7.06 -16.84
C ASN A 1017 3.38 -6.79 -16.36
N SER A 1018 4.31 -6.53 -17.26
CA SER A 1018 5.69 -6.13 -16.92
C SER A 1018 5.74 -4.73 -16.29
N MET A 1019 4.85 -3.84 -16.72
CA MET A 1019 4.65 -2.50 -16.13
C MET A 1019 4.07 -2.57 -14.71
N LYS A 1020 3.16 -3.50 -14.44
CA LYS A 1020 2.67 -3.77 -13.07
C LYS A 1020 3.74 -4.38 -12.16
N GLY A 1021 4.70 -5.13 -12.70
CA GLY A 1021 5.83 -5.70 -11.96
C GLY A 1021 6.90 -4.67 -11.54
N LEU A 1022 6.88 -3.48 -12.14
CA LEU A 1022 7.79 -2.37 -11.80
C LEU A 1022 7.23 -1.42 -10.73
N GLY A 1023 6.01 -1.68 -10.20
CA GLY A 1023 5.41 -0.88 -9.13
C GLY A 1023 4.95 0.51 -9.56
N LEU A 1024 4.60 0.67 -10.84
CA LEU A 1024 4.16 1.94 -11.42
C LEU A 1024 2.72 1.85 -11.91
#